data_caa1d3acb313ad1664ed487f9e1011f1
#
_entry.id   caa1d3acb313ad1664ed487f9e1011f1
#
_cell.length_a   1.000
_cell.length_b   1.000
_cell.length_c   1.000
_cell.angle_alpha   90.00
_cell.angle_beta   90.00
_cell.angle_gamma   90.00
#
_symmetry.space_group_name_H-M   'P 1'
#
loop_
_entity.id
_entity.type
_entity.pdbx_description
1 polymer ?
#
loop_
_entity_poly.entity_id
_entity_poly.type
_entity_poly.pdbx_seq_one_letter_code
_entity_poly.pdbx_strand_id
1 'polypeptide(L)'
;MKGKYKALVALVLLIILLPLTLLMTLGLWVPTLAGIWLPVGTRIALDESPRITRKGLSIPDLRYLVNDCQLAQLKHAELSHPDRWQLVIGALEIDSACLAKLPESAPSPAAPTTLAQWQAMLPNTSITIDKLVLSPWQTWQGKLSLSLTPAIQQLRYQGDKVNIQGRLQGQTLTISEFAIDAFENLPPVKLVGEFTMPLVPDGLPVKGRAVATLNLPQEPSLVDAELEWRENTGQLIVMARDNADPLLDLPWLITHEQFTISDGRWNWPYQGFPLSGRMGIKIDNWQQGLENALISGRINVLTQGEAGKGNAVLNFGPGKLNMDNSVMPMQLTGEAKQGNLIFYARLPAKLTGSLSDPALAFEPGALLRSRGRLIDSLDIDEIRWPLAGVKVTQRGVDGRLQAILQAHENELGDFVLHMDGLANDFLPDAGRWQWRYWGNGRFTPMNARWDVAGKGEWHDNTITLNDLSTGFDQLQYGTMKVESPRLILDKPVVWVRDVQNPSFSGALSLDAGQTLFTGGSVLPPSTLKFSVEGREPTYFLFKGDLHAGAIGPVRVNGRWDGIRLRGNAWWPKQSLTVFQPLVPPDWKMKLRDGELYAQVAFSAAPDQGFRAGGHGVLKDGSAWMPDNKVNGVDFVLPFRFGDGAWHLGTRGPVTLRIAEVINLVTAKNITADLQGRYPWTEEEPLLLTDVSVDVLGGNVLMKQLRMPQHDPALLRLNNLSSSELVSAVNPKQFAMSGAFSGALPLWLNNEKWIVKDGWLANSGPMTLRLDKDTADAVVKDNMTAGSAINWLRYMEISRSSTKINLDNLGELTMQATITGNSRVDGKTGTVNLNYNHEENIFTLWRSLRFGDNLQTWLEQNAHLPENDCPQGKECEEKQ
;
A
#
# COMPACT_ATOMS: atom_id res chain seq x y z
N MET A 1 14.74 116.13 19.58
CA MET A 1 15.40 114.83 19.81
C MET A 1 14.50 113.57 20.05
N LYS A 2 13.19 113.77 20.36
CA LYS A 2 12.27 112.62 20.67
C LYS A 2 11.81 111.77 19.40
N GLY A 3 11.93 112.34 18.20
CA GLY A 3 11.45 111.62 17.01
C GLY A 3 12.51 110.60 16.49
N LYS A 4 13.76 110.88 16.62
CA LYS A 4 14.84 109.94 16.11
C LYS A 4 15.00 108.68 16.98
N TYR A 5 14.67 108.78 18.24
CA TYR A 5 14.68 107.64 19.19
C TYR A 5 13.53 106.72 18.93
N LYS A 6 12.32 107.23 18.59
CA LYS A 6 11.18 106.32 18.22
C LYS A 6 11.40 105.63 16.90
N ALA A 7 12.05 106.28 15.91
CA ALA A 7 12.39 105.64 14.66
C ALA A 7 13.45 104.50 14.82
N LEU A 8 14.43 104.75 15.70
CA LEU A 8 15.47 103.77 16.01
C LEU A 8 14.92 102.58 16.75
N VAL A 9 14.03 102.84 17.76
CA VAL A 9 13.33 101.72 18.50
C VAL A 9 12.40 100.94 17.55
N ALA A 10 11.68 101.63 16.65
CA ALA A 10 10.84 100.95 15.65
C ALA A 10 11.66 100.14 14.68
N LEU A 11 12.85 100.63 14.27
CA LEU A 11 13.77 99.96 13.37
C LEU A 11 14.36 98.72 14.07
N VAL A 12 14.77 98.82 15.32
CA VAL A 12 15.31 97.72 16.11
C VAL A 12 14.20 96.66 16.42
N LEU A 13 12.99 97.12 16.74
CA LEU A 13 11.83 96.24 16.87
C LEU A 13 11.52 95.52 15.56
N LEU A 14 11.59 96.24 14.43
CA LEU A 14 11.36 95.62 13.12
C LEU A 14 12.44 94.61 12.77
N ILE A 15 13.70 94.90 13.08
CA ILE A 15 14.84 93.99 12.87
C ILE A 15 14.76 92.79 13.77
N ILE A 16 14.15 92.83 14.91
CA ILE A 16 13.95 91.68 15.81
C ILE A 16 12.64 90.98 15.54
N LEU A 17 11.53 91.66 15.31
CA LEU A 17 10.24 91.12 15.07
C LEU A 17 10.11 90.41 13.67
N LEU A 18 10.74 90.98 12.66
CA LEU A 18 10.71 90.46 11.28
C LEU A 18 11.32 89.05 11.20
N PRO A 19 12.56 88.83 11.70
CA PRO A 19 13.12 87.51 11.74
C PRO A 19 12.36 86.60 12.70
N LEU A 20 11.81 87.11 13.81
CA LEU A 20 11.02 86.30 14.74
C LEU A 20 9.65 85.84 14.13
N THR A 21 8.99 86.72 13.38
CA THR A 21 7.77 86.35 12.65
C THR A 21 8.05 85.43 11.52
N LEU A 22 9.18 85.66 10.81
CA LEU A 22 9.66 84.75 9.76
C LEU A 22 9.93 83.36 10.33
N LEU A 23 10.58 83.31 11.49
CA LEU A 23 10.79 82.01 12.19
C LEU A 23 9.52 81.37 12.69
N MET A 24 8.54 82.12 13.22
CA MET A 24 7.28 81.60 13.66
C MET A 24 6.36 81.11 12.53
N THR A 25 6.55 81.66 11.35
CA THR A 25 5.75 81.31 10.12
C THR A 25 6.47 80.41 9.18
N LEU A 26 7.57 79.76 9.61
CA LEU A 26 8.33 78.78 8.86
C LEU A 26 7.46 77.74 8.18
N GLY A 27 6.46 77.17 8.93
CA GLY A 27 5.54 76.16 8.44
C GLY A 27 4.63 76.57 7.27
N LEU A 28 4.43 77.87 7.06
CA LEU A 28 3.59 78.47 6.03
C LEU A 28 4.31 78.76 4.72
N TRP A 29 5.52 79.36 4.83
CA TRP A 29 6.22 79.78 3.63
C TRP A 29 7.29 78.84 3.10
N VAL A 30 7.81 77.93 3.96
CA VAL A 30 8.76 76.85 3.50
C VAL A 30 8.19 75.94 2.46
N PRO A 31 6.94 75.41 2.59
CA PRO A 31 6.34 74.60 1.57
C PRO A 31 6.10 75.37 0.28
N THR A 32 5.70 76.61 0.38
CA THR A 32 5.48 77.51 -0.82
C THR A 32 6.74 77.83 -1.53
N LEU A 33 7.80 78.17 -0.84
CA LEU A 33 9.10 78.46 -1.43
C LEU A 33 9.73 77.16 -2.00
N ALA A 34 9.70 76.09 -1.29
CA ALA A 34 10.14 74.79 -1.77
C ALA A 34 9.45 74.41 -3.09
N GLY A 35 8.14 74.70 -3.21
CA GLY A 35 7.37 74.42 -4.42
C GLY A 35 7.91 75.13 -5.69
N ILE A 36 8.69 76.16 -5.58
CA ILE A 36 9.34 76.87 -6.72
C ILE A 36 10.43 75.99 -7.41
N TRP A 37 11.09 75.14 -6.63
CA TRP A 37 12.16 74.27 -7.13
C TRP A 37 11.70 72.77 -7.26
N LEU A 38 10.49 72.45 -6.79
CA LEU A 38 9.98 71.13 -6.90
C LEU A 38 9.39 70.88 -8.32
N PRO A 39 9.44 69.61 -8.82
CA PRO A 39 8.79 69.24 -10.08
C PRO A 39 7.29 69.52 -10.08
N VAL A 40 6.74 69.83 -11.26
CA VAL A 40 5.28 70.03 -11.42
C VAL A 40 4.51 68.82 -10.93
N GLY A 41 3.45 69.03 -10.11
CA GLY A 41 2.69 67.92 -9.51
C GLY A 41 3.23 67.42 -8.18
N THR A 42 4.35 67.98 -7.69
CA THR A 42 4.87 67.60 -6.37
C THR A 42 4.72 68.71 -5.35
N ARG A 43 4.52 68.35 -4.11
CA ARG A 43 4.42 69.33 -3.01
C ARG A 43 4.95 68.80 -1.70
N ILE A 44 5.43 69.70 -0.84
CA ILE A 44 5.78 69.39 0.53
C ILE A 44 4.63 69.84 1.42
N ALA A 45 4.21 68.98 2.34
CA ALA A 45 3.29 69.32 3.42
C ALA A 45 3.99 69.20 4.76
N LEU A 46 3.79 70.12 5.65
CA LEU A 46 4.32 70.14 6.99
C LEU A 46 3.13 70.09 7.95
N ASP A 47 3.04 69.05 8.76
CA ASP A 47 1.96 68.93 9.74
C ASP A 47 2.26 69.75 11.02
N GLU A 48 3.56 69.93 11.31
CA GLU A 48 4.01 70.78 12.41
C GLU A 48 5.07 71.78 11.87
N SER A 49 5.07 73.02 12.45
CA SER A 49 6.02 74.03 12.04
C SER A 49 7.47 73.64 12.42
N PRO A 50 8.42 73.79 11.50
CA PRO A 50 9.85 73.60 11.80
C PRO A 50 10.27 74.54 12.99
N ARG A 51 11.20 74.07 13.83
CA ARG A 51 11.68 74.75 15.01
C ARG A 51 13.20 74.88 14.95
N ILE A 52 13.70 76.04 15.24
CA ILE A 52 15.12 76.26 15.44
C ILE A 52 15.49 75.89 16.86
N THR A 53 16.35 74.93 17.01
CA THR A 53 16.92 74.47 18.27
C THR A 53 18.33 74.96 18.46
N ARG A 54 18.94 74.75 19.64
CA ARG A 54 20.36 75.03 19.89
C ARG A 54 21.30 74.22 19.05
N LYS A 55 20.84 73.10 18.49
CA LYS A 55 21.61 72.16 17.65
C LYS A 55 21.43 72.41 16.18
N GLY A 56 20.33 73.03 15.78
CA GLY A 56 20.01 73.22 14.39
C GLY A 56 18.50 73.37 14.10
N LEU A 57 18.10 73.09 12.88
CA LEU A 57 16.73 73.15 12.44
C LEU A 57 16.09 71.78 12.66
N SER A 58 14.99 71.75 13.44
CA SER A 58 14.18 70.52 13.67
C SER A 58 12.88 70.58 12.86
N ILE A 59 12.60 69.56 12.12
CA ILE A 59 11.39 69.34 11.32
C ILE A 59 10.66 68.13 11.91
N PRO A 60 9.58 68.30 12.63
CA PRO A 60 8.91 67.19 13.34
C PRO A 60 8.26 66.21 12.39
N ASP A 61 7.54 66.67 11.36
CA ASP A 61 6.90 65.88 10.34
C ASP A 61 6.93 66.61 8.97
N LEU A 62 7.37 65.92 7.94
CA LEU A 62 7.37 66.40 6.58
C LEU A 62 6.86 65.31 5.65
N ARG A 63 5.84 65.63 4.89
CA ARG A 63 5.32 64.72 3.83
C ARG A 63 5.64 65.30 2.45
N TYR A 64 6.18 64.38 1.61
CA TYR A 64 6.42 64.68 0.19
C TYR A 64 5.34 63.96 -0.65
N LEU A 65 4.51 64.72 -1.34
CA LEU A 65 3.42 64.23 -2.13
C LEU A 65 3.70 64.43 -3.63
N VAL A 66 3.30 63.41 -4.39
CA VAL A 66 3.38 63.37 -5.85
C VAL A 66 1.98 63.09 -6.38
N ASN A 67 1.36 64.09 -7.07
CA ASN A 67 -0.02 63.92 -7.57
C ASN A 67 -0.97 63.38 -6.47
N ASP A 68 -0.91 63.98 -5.26
CA ASP A 68 -1.65 63.61 -4.05
C ASP A 68 -1.33 62.22 -3.46
N CYS A 69 -0.34 61.48 -4.02
CA CYS A 69 0.17 60.25 -3.44
C CYS A 69 1.32 60.64 -2.48
N GLN A 70 1.28 60.13 -1.24
CA GLN A 70 2.35 60.38 -0.28
C GLN A 70 3.54 59.44 -0.58
N LEU A 71 4.51 60.00 -1.34
CA LEU A 71 5.70 59.25 -1.72
C LEU A 71 6.66 59.05 -0.53
N ALA A 72 6.82 60.07 0.31
CA ALA A 72 7.69 59.97 1.47
C ALA A 72 7.12 60.74 2.68
N GLN A 73 7.36 60.19 3.88
CA GLN A 73 7.12 60.87 5.13
C GLN A 73 8.37 60.80 6.00
N LEU A 74 8.85 61.98 6.42
CA LEU A 74 9.95 62.11 7.34
C LEU A 74 9.38 62.51 8.73
N LYS A 75 9.79 61.78 9.76
CA LYS A 75 9.42 62.06 11.14
C LYS A 75 10.70 62.39 11.92
N HIS A 76 10.67 63.48 12.70
CA HIS A 76 11.74 63.91 13.60
C HIS A 76 13.08 64.13 12.84
N ALA A 77 13.09 64.95 11.80
CA ALA A 77 14.30 65.34 11.11
C ALA A 77 15.01 66.52 11.82
N GLU A 78 16.30 66.39 12.02
CA GLU A 78 17.16 67.42 12.64
C GLU A 78 18.34 67.72 11.73
N LEU A 79 18.43 68.98 11.22
CA LEU A 79 19.49 69.46 10.41
C LEU A 79 20.42 70.33 11.25
N SER A 80 21.67 69.99 11.35
CA SER A 80 22.70 70.70 12.14
C SER A 80 24.00 70.88 11.33
N HIS A 81 24.87 71.81 11.79
CA HIS A 81 26.15 72.07 11.14
C HIS A 81 27.23 72.35 12.19
N PRO A 82 27.64 71.30 12.97
CA PRO A 82 28.77 71.50 13.88
C PRO A 82 30.08 71.72 13.17
N ASP A 83 30.62 70.78 12.45
CA ASP A 83 31.81 70.89 11.56
C ASP A 83 31.49 70.63 10.08
N ARG A 84 30.38 69.79 9.88
CA ARG A 84 29.81 69.45 8.60
C ARG A 84 28.30 69.41 8.70
N TRP A 85 27.61 69.44 7.59
CA TRP A 85 26.15 69.25 7.59
C TRP A 85 25.79 67.87 8.12
N GLN A 86 24.91 67.83 9.09
CA GLN A 86 24.35 66.59 9.65
C GLN A 86 22.86 66.65 9.58
N LEU A 87 22.30 65.65 8.91
CA LEU A 87 20.86 65.43 8.86
C LEU A 87 20.55 64.10 9.58
N VAL A 88 19.81 64.17 10.67
CA VAL A 88 19.36 63.01 11.42
C VAL A 88 17.84 62.94 11.27
N ILE A 89 17.33 61.81 10.82
CA ILE A 89 15.92 61.50 10.61
C ILE A 89 15.52 60.34 11.50
N GLY A 90 14.56 60.54 12.38
CA GLY A 90 14.07 59.49 13.26
C GLY A 90 13.39 58.36 12.50
N ALA A 91 12.49 58.69 11.56
CA ALA A 91 11.90 57.73 10.66
C ALA A 91 11.65 58.32 9.26
N LEU A 92 11.94 57.55 8.24
CA LEU A 92 11.61 57.83 6.84
C LEU A 92 10.80 56.67 6.28
N GLU A 93 9.56 56.96 5.92
CA GLU A 93 8.66 56.01 5.26
C GLU A 93 8.53 56.38 3.80
N ILE A 94 8.80 55.49 2.87
CA ILE A 94 8.72 55.69 1.41
C ILE A 94 7.69 54.69 0.87
N ASP A 95 6.74 55.15 0.08
CA ASP A 95 5.79 54.33 -0.62
C ASP A 95 6.21 54.19 -2.11
N SER A 96 6.67 52.96 -2.44
CA SER A 96 7.13 52.64 -3.78
C SER A 96 6.04 52.77 -4.85
N ALA A 97 4.77 52.55 -4.48
CA ALA A 97 3.65 52.66 -5.40
C ALA A 97 3.47 54.09 -5.94
N CYS A 98 3.91 55.08 -5.18
CA CYS A 98 3.90 56.49 -5.59
C CYS A 98 5.03 56.87 -6.55
N LEU A 99 6.09 56.06 -6.64
CA LEU A 99 7.22 56.30 -7.56
C LEU A 99 6.78 56.37 -9.03
N ALA A 100 5.85 55.50 -9.41
CA ALA A 100 5.31 55.49 -10.76
C ALA A 100 4.52 56.76 -11.16
N LYS A 101 4.17 57.60 -10.18
CA LYS A 101 3.47 58.88 -10.40
C LYS A 101 4.42 60.10 -10.46
N LEU A 102 5.74 59.89 -10.32
CA LEU A 102 6.72 60.95 -10.50
C LEU A 102 6.62 61.47 -11.93
N PRO A 103 6.61 62.80 -12.13
CA PRO A 103 6.58 63.42 -13.46
C PRO A 103 7.87 63.06 -14.20
N GLU A 104 7.74 62.62 -15.46
CA GLU A 104 8.89 62.45 -16.34
C GLU A 104 9.63 63.77 -16.48
N SER A 105 10.95 63.78 -16.20
CA SER A 105 11.75 64.96 -16.40
C SER A 105 11.83 65.32 -17.91
N ALA A 106 11.48 66.54 -18.29
CA ALA A 106 11.64 66.92 -19.65
C ALA A 106 13.14 66.82 -20.05
N PRO A 107 13.46 66.24 -21.21
CA PRO A 107 14.89 66.14 -21.66
C PRO A 107 15.57 67.51 -21.61
N SER A 108 16.53 67.69 -20.74
CA SER A 108 17.31 68.89 -20.62
C SER A 108 18.30 68.97 -21.78
N PRO A 109 18.41 70.07 -22.51
CA PRO A 109 19.38 70.22 -23.56
C PRO A 109 20.83 70.41 -23.07
N ALA A 110 21.02 70.38 -21.72
CA ALA A 110 22.35 70.47 -21.12
C ALA A 110 23.09 69.12 -21.24
N ALA A 111 24.44 69.25 -21.47
CA ALA A 111 25.27 68.01 -21.45
C ALA A 111 25.13 67.28 -20.12
N PRO A 112 25.08 65.92 -20.15
CA PRO A 112 24.90 65.15 -18.95
C PRO A 112 26.01 65.40 -17.93
N THR A 113 25.67 65.58 -16.66
CA THR A 113 26.64 65.86 -15.58
C THR A 113 27.49 64.63 -15.35
N THR A 114 28.81 64.77 -15.43
CA THR A 114 29.71 63.62 -15.15
C THR A 114 29.73 63.25 -13.69
N LEU A 115 30.10 62.00 -13.38
CA LEU A 115 30.21 61.49 -11.99
C LEU A 115 31.15 62.36 -11.14
N ALA A 116 32.29 62.80 -11.73
CA ALA A 116 33.26 63.76 -11.11
C ALA A 116 32.63 65.13 -10.82
N GLN A 117 31.85 65.68 -11.75
CA GLN A 117 31.11 66.91 -11.54
C GLN A 117 30.09 66.82 -10.45
N TRP A 118 29.33 65.73 -10.47
CA TRP A 118 28.34 65.43 -9.45
C TRP A 118 28.97 65.27 -8.05
N GLN A 119 30.09 64.53 -7.95
CA GLN A 119 30.87 64.38 -6.68
C GLN A 119 31.39 65.74 -6.18
N ALA A 120 31.86 66.59 -7.08
CA ALA A 120 32.38 67.95 -6.74
C ALA A 120 31.27 68.86 -6.17
N MET A 121 30.01 68.63 -6.53
CA MET A 121 28.87 69.43 -6.05
C MET A 121 28.36 68.97 -4.69
N LEU A 122 28.76 67.78 -4.22
CA LEU A 122 28.32 67.26 -2.95
C LEU A 122 28.87 68.09 -1.80
N PRO A 123 28.01 68.57 -0.90
CA PRO A 123 28.46 69.19 0.34
C PRO A 123 28.97 68.12 1.31
N ASN A 124 29.90 68.54 2.19
CA ASN A 124 30.32 67.66 3.32
C ASN A 124 29.13 67.41 4.23
N THR A 125 28.43 66.29 4.01
CA THR A 125 27.17 65.96 4.70
C THR A 125 27.18 64.55 5.28
N SER A 126 26.58 64.40 6.45
CA SER A 126 26.25 63.11 7.06
C SER A 126 24.76 63.02 7.23
N ILE A 127 24.13 62.00 6.64
CA ILE A 127 22.72 61.71 6.77
C ILE A 127 22.56 60.41 7.55
N THR A 128 21.77 60.44 8.60
CA THR A 128 21.45 59.25 9.38
C THR A 128 19.93 59.13 9.47
N ILE A 129 19.40 58.02 9.07
CA ILE A 129 17.98 57.64 9.21
C ILE A 129 17.92 56.50 10.15
N ASP A 130 17.33 56.69 11.34
CA ASP A 130 17.29 55.63 12.33
C ASP A 130 16.32 54.49 11.98
N LYS A 131 15.23 54.85 11.27
CA LYS A 131 14.28 53.89 10.77
C LYS A 131 13.84 54.24 9.33
N LEU A 132 14.37 53.50 8.36
CA LEU A 132 13.92 53.57 6.96
C LEU A 132 12.91 52.44 6.73
N VAL A 133 11.72 52.79 6.23
CA VAL A 133 10.65 51.85 5.88
C VAL A 133 10.28 52.04 4.41
N LEU A 134 10.30 50.96 3.64
CA LEU A 134 9.86 50.92 2.24
C LEU A 134 8.55 50.15 2.16
N SER A 135 7.45 50.84 1.89
CA SER A 135 6.15 50.18 1.65
C SER A 135 6.12 49.70 0.17
N PRO A 136 5.64 48.48 -0.10
CA PRO A 136 4.99 47.53 0.81
C PRO A 136 5.96 46.59 1.60
N TRP A 137 7.27 46.78 1.47
CA TRP A 137 8.29 45.85 2.01
C TRP A 137 8.70 46.25 3.45
N GLN A 138 7.72 46.33 4.34
CA GLN A 138 7.91 46.77 5.71
C GLN A 138 8.83 45.83 6.54
N THR A 139 8.96 44.58 6.14
CA THR A 139 9.86 43.59 6.75
C THR A 139 11.35 43.90 6.51
N TRP A 140 11.67 44.82 5.58
CA TRP A 140 13.01 45.22 5.20
C TRP A 140 13.40 46.59 5.82
N GLN A 141 12.80 46.94 6.94
CA GLN A 141 13.14 48.16 7.64
C GLN A 141 14.54 48.12 8.22
N GLY A 142 15.17 49.26 8.33
CA GLY A 142 16.51 49.33 8.89
C GLY A 142 17.05 50.76 9.09
N LYS A 143 18.27 50.85 9.57
CA LYS A 143 19.00 52.11 9.78
C LYS A 143 19.88 52.40 8.55
N LEU A 144 19.76 53.60 7.99
CA LEU A 144 20.61 54.08 6.89
C LEU A 144 21.56 55.19 7.38
N SER A 145 22.81 55.08 7.03
CA SER A 145 23.82 56.11 7.27
C SER A 145 24.55 56.42 5.95
N LEU A 146 24.54 57.68 5.55
CA LEU A 146 25.23 58.16 4.37
C LEU A 146 26.28 59.21 4.83
N SER A 147 27.50 59.10 4.37
CA SER A 147 28.53 60.07 4.51
C SER A 147 28.98 60.53 3.13
N LEU A 148 28.69 61.78 2.82
CA LEU A 148 28.91 62.37 1.52
C LEU A 148 30.01 63.41 1.64
N THR A 149 31.07 63.21 0.91
CA THR A 149 32.15 64.22 0.67
C THR A 149 32.49 64.25 -0.82
N PRO A 150 33.04 65.29 -1.39
CA PRO A 150 33.46 65.30 -2.81
C PRO A 150 34.38 64.13 -3.16
N ALA A 151 35.24 63.69 -2.24
CA ALA A 151 36.24 62.67 -2.51
C ALA A 151 35.73 61.28 -2.31
N ILE A 152 34.79 61.08 -1.35
CA ILE A 152 34.33 59.77 -0.91
C ILE A 152 32.85 59.80 -0.49
N GLN A 153 32.06 58.95 -1.06
CA GLN A 153 30.68 58.73 -0.67
C GLN A 153 30.58 57.31 0.00
N GLN A 154 30.04 57.25 1.18
CA GLN A 154 29.86 55.99 1.93
C GLN A 154 28.39 55.79 2.29
N LEU A 155 27.92 54.58 2.04
CA LEU A 155 26.59 54.14 2.42
C LEU A 155 26.73 52.96 3.38
N ARG A 156 25.98 53.01 4.49
CA ARG A 156 25.77 51.88 5.40
C ARG A 156 24.28 51.75 5.70
N TYR A 157 23.74 50.61 5.32
CA TYR A 157 22.38 50.18 5.66
C TYR A 157 22.44 48.98 6.59
N GLN A 158 21.70 49.04 7.68
CA GLN A 158 21.61 47.97 8.67
C GLN A 158 20.12 47.69 8.92
N GLY A 159 19.59 46.61 8.35
CA GLY A 159 18.22 46.16 8.52
C GLY A 159 18.15 44.78 9.14
N ASP A 160 16.95 44.36 9.48
CA ASP A 160 16.72 43.06 10.08
C ASP A 160 17.11 41.90 9.14
N LYS A 161 16.92 42.12 7.82
CA LYS A 161 17.15 41.08 6.81
C LYS A 161 18.26 41.44 5.79
N VAL A 162 18.71 42.68 5.74
CA VAL A 162 19.69 43.16 4.78
C VAL A 162 20.69 44.09 5.44
N ASN A 163 21.98 43.82 5.25
CA ASN A 163 23.06 44.74 5.60
C ASN A 163 23.85 45.11 4.36
N ILE A 164 24.09 46.42 4.16
CA ILE A 164 24.85 46.92 3.00
C ILE A 164 25.88 47.90 3.49
N GLN A 165 27.12 47.72 3.07
CA GLN A 165 28.18 48.71 3.26
C GLN A 165 28.91 48.88 1.96
N GLY A 166 28.82 50.11 1.40
CA GLY A 166 29.44 50.49 0.17
C GLY A 166 30.18 51.80 0.25
N ARG A 167 31.18 51.95 -0.60
CA ARG A 167 32.01 53.15 -0.72
C ARG A 167 32.26 53.45 -2.20
N LEU A 168 31.97 54.66 -2.59
CA LEU A 168 32.30 55.17 -3.92
C LEU A 168 33.43 56.21 -3.79
N GLN A 169 34.53 55.99 -4.51
CA GLN A 169 35.68 56.92 -4.55
C GLN A 169 36.13 57.12 -5.99
N GLY A 170 35.89 58.30 -6.49
CA GLY A 170 36.04 58.58 -7.94
C GLY A 170 35.06 57.63 -8.70
N GLN A 171 35.57 56.85 -9.60
CA GLN A 171 34.77 55.88 -10.37
C GLN A 171 34.70 54.50 -9.70
N THR A 172 35.44 54.26 -8.64
CA THR A 172 35.47 52.93 -7.99
C THR A 172 34.40 52.82 -6.89
N LEU A 173 33.44 51.89 -7.11
CA LEU A 173 32.46 51.49 -6.14
C LEU A 173 32.95 50.19 -5.50
N THR A 174 33.21 50.24 -4.19
CA THR A 174 33.58 49.08 -3.39
C THR A 174 32.41 48.69 -2.48
N ILE A 175 31.92 47.50 -2.62
CA ILE A 175 30.95 46.90 -1.72
C ILE A 175 31.71 46.00 -0.73
N SER A 176 31.88 46.48 0.48
CA SER A 176 32.59 45.75 1.52
C SER A 176 31.72 44.72 2.25
N GLU A 177 30.42 44.90 2.23
CA GLU A 177 29.46 43.97 2.78
C GLU A 177 28.10 44.16 2.09
N PHE A 178 27.56 43.08 1.58
CA PHE A 178 26.17 43.00 1.18
C PHE A 178 25.67 41.63 1.70
N ALA A 179 24.90 41.63 2.78
CA ALA A 179 24.40 40.44 3.39
C ALA A 179 22.87 40.40 3.33
N ILE A 180 22.30 39.32 2.88
CA ILE A 180 20.85 39.13 2.81
C ILE A 180 20.47 37.87 3.59
N ASP A 181 19.55 38.04 4.54
CA ASP A 181 18.87 36.94 5.27
C ASP A 181 17.45 36.81 4.71
N ALA A 182 17.35 36.20 3.54
CA ALA A 182 16.09 36.09 2.79
C ALA A 182 15.35 34.77 3.07
N PHE A 183 16.03 33.76 3.59
CA PHE A 183 15.46 32.41 3.77
C PHE A 183 15.58 31.97 5.23
N GLU A 184 14.44 31.56 5.81
CA GLU A 184 14.47 30.94 7.13
C GLU A 184 15.28 29.65 7.07
N ASN A 185 16.14 29.44 8.06
CA ASN A 185 17.02 28.25 8.19
C ASN A 185 18.24 28.18 7.24
N LEU A 186 18.54 29.23 6.47
CA LEU A 186 19.79 29.34 5.72
C LEU A 186 20.63 30.48 6.26
N PRO A 187 21.97 30.34 6.32
CA PRO A 187 22.84 31.47 6.71
C PRO A 187 22.75 32.57 5.69
N PRO A 188 22.87 33.87 6.12
CA PRO A 188 22.79 35.00 5.22
C PRO A 188 23.87 34.92 4.15
N VAL A 189 23.49 35.24 2.91
CA VAL A 189 24.41 35.37 1.78
C VAL A 189 25.25 36.63 1.95
N LYS A 190 26.57 36.52 1.90
CA LYS A 190 27.49 37.64 2.01
C LYS A 190 28.22 37.85 0.68
N LEU A 191 28.12 39.06 0.12
CA LEU A 191 28.77 39.44 -1.10
C LEU A 191 29.73 40.61 -0.84
N VAL A 192 30.88 40.53 -1.45
CA VAL A 192 31.86 41.62 -1.53
C VAL A 192 32.23 41.85 -2.99
N GLY A 193 32.49 43.11 -3.35
CA GLY A 193 32.82 43.40 -4.75
C GLY A 193 33.39 44.80 -4.98
N GLU A 194 33.99 44.94 -6.16
CA GLU A 194 34.53 46.19 -6.65
C GLU A 194 34.10 46.43 -8.10
N PHE A 195 33.54 47.60 -8.37
CA PHE A 195 33.00 47.95 -9.67
C PHE A 195 33.53 49.34 -10.11
N THR A 196 33.81 49.49 -11.37
CA THR A 196 34.14 50.79 -11.97
C THR A 196 32.88 51.39 -12.59
N MET A 197 32.47 52.51 -12.04
CA MET A 197 31.30 53.25 -12.50
C MET A 197 31.58 54.03 -13.83
N PRO A 198 30.56 54.26 -14.69
CA PRO A 198 30.71 55.05 -15.89
C PRO A 198 30.98 56.52 -15.58
N LEU A 199 31.50 57.22 -16.57
CA LEU A 199 31.76 58.66 -16.46
C LEU A 199 30.47 59.44 -16.21
N VAL A 200 29.37 59.01 -16.79
CA VAL A 200 28.05 59.62 -16.58
C VAL A 200 27.25 58.63 -15.68
N PRO A 201 26.69 59.09 -14.54
CA PRO A 201 26.07 58.20 -13.57
C PRO A 201 24.63 57.73 -13.96
N ASP A 202 24.38 57.61 -15.25
CA ASP A 202 23.09 57.14 -15.81
C ASP A 202 23.14 55.69 -16.30
N GLY A 203 24.28 55.04 -16.16
CA GLY A 203 24.49 53.69 -16.65
C GLY A 203 24.91 52.68 -15.57
N LEU A 204 25.03 51.45 -16.02
CA LEU A 204 25.56 50.35 -15.23
C LEU A 204 27.09 50.44 -15.05
N PRO A 205 27.68 49.74 -14.09
CA PRO A 205 29.15 49.68 -13.96
C PRO A 205 29.82 49.23 -15.27
N VAL A 206 30.94 49.87 -15.63
CA VAL A 206 31.72 49.54 -16.84
C VAL A 206 32.42 48.19 -16.69
N LYS A 207 32.92 47.90 -15.51
CA LYS A 207 33.55 46.62 -15.16
C LYS A 207 33.51 46.39 -13.64
N GLY A 208 33.62 45.16 -13.25
CA GLY A 208 33.73 44.81 -11.83
C GLY A 208 33.80 43.31 -11.61
N ARG A 209 34.06 42.99 -10.38
CA ARG A 209 34.05 41.64 -9.88
C ARG A 209 33.43 41.64 -8.48
N ALA A 210 32.54 40.71 -8.23
CA ALA A 210 31.99 40.47 -6.91
C ALA A 210 32.04 38.96 -6.58
N VAL A 211 32.26 38.67 -5.33
CA VAL A 211 32.27 37.30 -4.83
C VAL A 211 31.31 37.18 -3.66
N ALA A 212 30.40 36.21 -3.75
CA ALA A 212 29.52 35.85 -2.67
C ALA A 212 29.90 34.46 -2.16
N THR A 213 29.97 34.30 -0.84
CA THR A 213 30.19 33.01 -0.21
C THR A 213 28.87 32.51 0.35
N LEU A 214 28.52 31.27 0.04
CA LEU A 214 27.27 30.60 0.36
C LEU A 214 27.57 29.30 1.12
N ASN A 215 26.70 28.98 2.07
CA ASN A 215 26.62 27.62 2.66
C ASN A 215 25.41 26.92 2.08
N LEU A 216 25.60 25.82 1.37
CA LEU A 216 24.51 24.97 0.88
C LEU A 216 24.38 23.75 1.82
N PRO A 217 23.18 23.41 2.29
CA PRO A 217 22.97 22.28 3.21
C PRO A 217 23.45 20.92 2.66
N GLN A 218 23.47 20.77 1.34
CA GLN A 218 23.87 19.55 0.65
C GLN A 218 25.36 19.47 0.31
N GLU A 219 26.08 20.61 0.45
CA GLU A 219 27.50 20.71 0.12
C GLU A 219 28.33 20.86 1.38
N PRO A 220 29.25 19.95 1.67
CA PRO A 220 30.09 20.03 2.85
C PRO A 220 31.12 21.17 2.79
N SER A 221 31.48 21.62 1.59
CA SER A 221 32.39 22.74 1.39
C SER A 221 31.65 24.05 1.14
N LEU A 222 32.35 25.17 1.39
CA LEU A 222 31.82 26.49 1.05
C LEU A 222 31.70 26.64 -0.47
N VAL A 223 30.66 27.33 -0.90
CA VAL A 223 30.38 27.62 -2.29
C VAL A 223 30.65 29.11 -2.56
N ASP A 224 31.52 29.40 -3.49
CA ASP A 224 31.80 30.77 -3.93
C ASP A 224 31.08 31.06 -5.25
N ALA A 225 30.31 32.15 -5.26
CA ALA A 225 29.66 32.70 -6.45
C ALA A 225 30.43 33.92 -6.91
N GLU A 226 31.07 33.80 -8.04
CA GLU A 226 31.87 34.87 -8.62
C GLU A 226 31.13 35.53 -9.76
N LEU A 227 30.93 36.85 -9.68
CA LEU A 227 30.33 37.68 -10.69
C LEU A 227 31.40 38.53 -11.36
N GLU A 228 31.66 38.35 -12.63
CA GLU A 228 32.47 39.23 -13.44
C GLU A 228 31.58 40.13 -14.30
N TRP A 229 32.04 41.39 -14.46
CA TRP A 229 31.32 42.40 -15.21
C TRP A 229 32.26 43.16 -16.14
N ARG A 230 31.93 43.21 -17.44
CA ARG A 230 32.67 43.98 -18.47
C ARG A 230 31.68 44.62 -19.42
N GLU A 231 31.58 45.92 -19.36
CA GLU A 231 30.65 46.72 -20.14
C GLU A 231 29.23 46.14 -20.08
N ASN A 232 28.74 45.57 -21.18
CA ASN A 232 27.40 45.02 -21.31
C ASN A 232 27.37 43.51 -21.09
N THR A 233 28.52 42.88 -20.81
CA THR A 233 28.61 41.42 -20.65
C THR A 233 29.21 41.06 -19.31
N GLY A 234 28.88 39.90 -18.83
CA GLY A 234 29.49 39.34 -17.64
C GLY A 234 29.28 37.84 -17.56
N GLN A 235 29.78 37.28 -16.48
CA GLN A 235 29.64 35.86 -16.19
C GLN A 235 29.43 35.67 -14.68
N LEU A 236 28.50 34.83 -14.30
CA LEU A 236 28.34 34.36 -12.94
C LEU A 236 28.76 32.89 -12.88
N ILE A 237 29.79 32.63 -12.13
CA ILE A 237 30.27 31.26 -11.87
C ILE A 237 30.01 30.92 -10.41
N VAL A 238 29.37 29.81 -10.14
CA VAL A 238 29.17 29.30 -8.80
C VAL A 238 29.89 27.97 -8.68
N MET A 239 30.81 27.87 -7.73
CA MET A 239 31.69 26.72 -7.60
C MET A 239 31.82 26.32 -6.13
N ALA A 240 31.71 25.03 -5.83
CA ALA A 240 32.08 24.49 -4.54
C ALA A 240 33.63 24.44 -4.46
N ARG A 241 34.21 24.82 -3.32
CA ARG A 241 35.68 24.93 -3.17
C ARG A 241 36.42 23.62 -3.43
N ASP A 242 35.79 22.52 -3.15
CA ASP A 242 36.36 21.16 -3.30
C ASP A 242 35.96 20.49 -4.61
N ASN A 243 35.24 21.17 -5.50
CA ASN A 243 34.78 20.62 -6.78
C ASN A 243 35.43 21.32 -7.95
N ALA A 244 35.86 20.57 -8.98
CA ALA A 244 36.46 21.13 -10.18
C ALA A 244 35.43 21.65 -11.18
N ASP A 245 34.21 21.12 -11.17
CA ASP A 245 33.13 21.52 -12.07
C ASP A 245 32.24 22.59 -11.43
N PRO A 246 31.91 23.66 -12.15
CA PRO A 246 31.04 24.69 -11.62
C PRO A 246 29.62 24.17 -11.42
N LEU A 247 28.97 24.57 -10.33
CA LEU A 247 27.54 24.34 -10.08
C LEU A 247 26.67 25.19 -11.00
N LEU A 248 27.13 26.42 -11.30
CA LEU A 248 26.51 27.33 -12.25
C LEU A 248 27.60 28.04 -13.06
N ASP A 249 27.35 28.21 -14.35
CA ASP A 249 28.15 29.00 -15.27
C ASP A 249 27.19 29.76 -16.18
N LEU A 250 26.95 31.03 -15.85
CA LEU A 250 25.93 31.88 -16.47
C LEU A 250 26.57 33.09 -17.17
N PRO A 251 26.95 32.96 -18.43
CA PRO A 251 27.34 34.13 -19.23
C PRO A 251 26.09 34.96 -19.52
N TRP A 252 26.16 36.23 -19.26
CA TRP A 252 25.06 37.16 -19.44
C TRP A 252 25.44 38.39 -20.27
N LEU A 253 24.42 38.93 -20.91
CA LEU A 253 24.47 40.17 -21.66
C LEU A 253 23.39 41.12 -21.15
N ILE A 254 23.75 42.36 -20.89
CA ILE A 254 22.83 43.40 -20.48
C ILE A 254 22.82 44.54 -21.51
N THR A 255 21.65 44.94 -21.89
CA THR A 255 21.40 46.11 -22.73
C THR A 255 20.47 47.06 -21.97
N HIS A 256 20.21 48.24 -22.56
CA HIS A 256 19.30 49.20 -21.93
C HIS A 256 17.90 48.61 -21.68
N GLU A 257 17.42 47.71 -22.52
CA GLU A 257 16.05 47.13 -22.43
C GLU A 257 16.02 45.72 -21.93
N GLN A 258 17.10 44.95 -22.07
CA GLN A 258 17.12 43.51 -21.87
C GLN A 258 18.32 43.06 -21.05
N PHE A 259 18.05 42.05 -20.16
CA PHE A 259 19.09 41.21 -19.59
C PHE A 259 18.88 39.79 -20.13
N THR A 260 19.94 39.17 -20.63
CA THR A 260 19.85 37.81 -21.22
C THR A 260 20.98 36.90 -20.76
N ILE A 261 20.62 35.66 -20.46
CA ILE A 261 21.53 34.52 -20.32
C ILE A 261 21.17 33.57 -21.45
N SER A 262 22.04 33.44 -22.46
CA SER A 262 21.72 32.69 -23.67
C SER A 262 22.20 31.24 -23.65
N ASP A 263 23.27 30.91 -22.94
CA ASP A 263 23.84 29.56 -22.85
C ASP A 263 24.38 29.29 -21.44
N GLY A 264 23.57 29.51 -20.44
CA GLY A 264 23.89 29.15 -19.06
C GLY A 264 24.00 27.65 -18.90
N ARG A 265 24.96 27.22 -18.11
CA ARG A 265 25.13 25.80 -17.70
C ARG A 265 24.94 25.71 -16.23
N TRP A 266 24.38 24.56 -15.78
CA TRP A 266 24.21 24.27 -14.38
C TRP A 266 24.42 22.79 -14.13
N ASN A 267 24.94 22.47 -12.95
CA ASN A 267 25.22 21.13 -12.50
C ASN A 267 24.92 21.00 -11.00
N TRP A 268 24.08 20.02 -10.66
CA TRP A 268 23.68 19.72 -9.29
C TRP A 268 23.98 18.26 -8.97
N PRO A 269 25.20 17.95 -8.50
CA PRO A 269 25.68 16.55 -8.39
C PRO A 269 25.17 15.80 -7.16
N TYR A 270 24.21 16.36 -6.41
CA TYR A 270 23.82 15.86 -5.10
C TYR A 270 22.61 14.90 -5.13
N GLN A 271 22.41 14.15 -4.03
CA GLN A 271 21.20 13.34 -3.72
C GLN A 271 20.95 12.12 -4.61
N GLY A 272 22.00 11.41 -5.04
CA GLY A 272 21.81 10.14 -5.77
C GLY A 272 21.23 10.27 -7.19
N PHE A 273 20.70 11.45 -7.54
CA PHE A 273 20.26 11.85 -8.88
C PHE A 273 21.00 13.10 -9.30
N PRO A 274 22.20 12.97 -9.86
CA PRO A 274 22.91 14.14 -10.37
C PRO A 274 22.08 14.81 -11.49
N LEU A 275 21.80 16.10 -11.32
CA LEU A 275 21.07 16.90 -12.29
C LEU A 275 22.04 17.83 -12.98
N SER A 276 21.90 18.01 -14.27
CA SER A 276 22.67 18.98 -15.05
C SER A 276 21.84 19.52 -16.20
N GLY A 277 22.32 20.60 -16.79
CA GLY A 277 21.62 21.10 -17.95
C GLY A 277 22.09 22.45 -18.45
N ARG A 278 21.28 23.00 -19.32
CA ARG A 278 21.48 24.36 -19.86
C ARG A 278 20.26 25.22 -19.56
N MET A 279 20.47 26.51 -19.44
CA MET A 279 19.39 27.47 -19.28
C MET A 279 19.59 28.70 -20.15
N GLY A 280 18.50 29.23 -20.66
CA GLY A 280 18.42 30.54 -21.25
C GLY A 280 17.35 31.35 -20.55
N ILE A 281 17.69 32.55 -20.15
CA ILE A 281 16.78 33.47 -19.44
C ILE A 281 16.83 34.82 -20.15
N LYS A 282 15.68 35.43 -20.30
CA LYS A 282 15.51 36.76 -20.86
C LYS A 282 14.64 37.59 -19.92
N ILE A 283 15.09 38.75 -19.58
CA ILE A 283 14.35 39.73 -18.78
C ILE A 283 14.25 41.03 -19.61
N ASP A 284 13.05 41.34 -20.04
CA ASP A 284 12.72 42.56 -20.75
C ASP A 284 12.31 43.64 -19.76
N ASN A 285 12.59 44.91 -20.08
CA ASN A 285 12.24 46.09 -19.28
C ASN A 285 12.79 46.09 -17.85
N TRP A 286 13.94 45.47 -17.63
CA TRP A 286 14.54 45.33 -16.30
C TRP A 286 14.79 46.66 -15.60
N GLN A 287 15.02 47.75 -16.33
CA GLN A 287 15.23 49.10 -15.78
C GLN A 287 13.98 49.74 -15.19
N GLN A 288 12.79 49.27 -15.59
CA GLN A 288 11.53 49.77 -15.07
C GLN A 288 11.19 49.17 -13.68
N GLY A 289 12.13 48.42 -13.09
CA GLY A 289 11.98 47.71 -11.84
C GLY A 289 11.35 46.33 -11.99
N LEU A 290 11.46 45.50 -10.94
CA LEU A 290 10.96 44.13 -10.90
C LEU A 290 9.45 44.00 -11.20
N GLU A 291 8.68 45.05 -10.87
CA GLU A 291 7.22 45.07 -11.09
C GLU A 291 6.83 45.14 -12.58
N ASN A 292 7.69 45.67 -13.41
CA ASN A 292 7.45 45.85 -14.84
C ASN A 292 8.30 44.93 -15.72
N ALA A 293 9.31 44.31 -15.15
CA ALA A 293 10.18 43.38 -15.84
C ALA A 293 9.38 42.11 -16.29
N LEU A 294 9.58 41.74 -17.55
CA LEU A 294 9.01 40.52 -18.11
C LEU A 294 10.10 39.45 -18.18
N ILE A 295 9.91 38.40 -17.42
CA ILE A 295 10.86 37.30 -17.35
C ILE A 295 10.35 36.14 -18.22
N SER A 296 11.23 35.60 -19.04
CA SER A 296 10.97 34.39 -19.82
C SER A 296 12.22 33.53 -19.91
N GLY A 297 12.05 32.24 -20.15
CA GLY A 297 13.22 31.41 -20.34
C GLY A 297 12.90 29.94 -20.56
N ARG A 298 13.98 29.20 -20.70
CA ARG A 298 13.96 27.76 -20.88
C ARG A 298 15.10 27.12 -20.08
N ILE A 299 14.77 26.10 -19.30
CA ILE A 299 15.74 25.30 -18.55
C ILE A 299 15.63 23.87 -19.02
N ASN A 300 16.73 23.32 -19.49
CA ASN A 300 16.85 21.90 -19.78
C ASN A 300 17.42 21.18 -18.54
N VAL A 301 16.86 20.06 -18.22
CA VAL A 301 17.28 19.21 -17.08
C VAL A 301 17.63 17.84 -17.60
N LEU A 302 18.82 17.37 -17.28
CA LEU A 302 19.30 16.05 -17.59
C LEU A 302 19.70 15.35 -16.29
N THR A 303 19.37 14.09 -16.16
CA THR A 303 19.88 13.24 -15.09
C THR A 303 20.37 11.92 -15.67
N GLN A 304 21.53 11.47 -15.20
CA GLN A 304 22.11 10.19 -15.58
C GLN A 304 22.89 9.64 -14.38
N GLY A 305 22.29 8.77 -13.62
CA GLY A 305 22.88 8.15 -12.44
C GLY A 305 22.54 6.67 -12.35
N GLU A 306 23.08 6.00 -11.35
CA GLU A 306 22.80 4.56 -11.11
C GLU A 306 21.30 4.31 -10.86
N ALA A 307 20.62 5.23 -10.21
CA ALA A 307 19.20 5.14 -9.88
C ALA A 307 18.27 5.40 -11.06
N GLY A 308 18.75 5.99 -12.15
CA GLY A 308 17.93 6.26 -13.33
C GLY A 308 18.50 7.32 -14.25
N LYS A 309 17.77 7.57 -15.34
CA LYS A 309 18.08 8.61 -16.32
C LYS A 309 16.81 9.34 -16.75
N GLY A 310 16.96 10.62 -17.08
CA GLY A 310 15.82 11.41 -17.52
C GLY A 310 16.23 12.71 -18.19
N ASN A 311 15.28 13.29 -18.89
CA ASN A 311 15.40 14.61 -19.45
C ASN A 311 14.08 15.37 -19.25
N ALA A 312 14.19 16.66 -19.00
CA ALA A 312 13.04 17.52 -18.89
C ALA A 312 13.36 18.92 -19.44
N VAL A 313 12.35 19.62 -19.87
CA VAL A 313 12.44 21.00 -20.32
C VAL A 313 11.36 21.79 -19.58
N LEU A 314 11.80 22.80 -18.87
CA LEU A 314 10.96 23.82 -18.27
C LEU A 314 11.00 25.07 -19.14
N ASN A 315 9.87 25.45 -19.72
CA ASN A 315 9.69 26.76 -20.35
C ASN A 315 8.87 27.64 -19.39
N PHE A 316 9.22 28.89 -19.27
CA PHE A 316 8.49 29.83 -18.42
C PHE A 316 8.44 31.22 -19.05
N GLY A 317 7.41 31.97 -18.76
CA GLY A 317 7.16 33.30 -19.23
C GLY A 317 6.66 33.39 -20.72
N PRO A 318 6.54 34.66 -21.22
CA PRO A 318 6.80 35.91 -20.49
C PRO A 318 5.83 36.10 -19.32
N GLY A 319 6.39 36.53 -18.19
CA GLY A 319 5.63 36.75 -16.98
C GLY A 319 6.31 37.71 -16.02
N LYS A 320 5.63 38.11 -14.98
CA LYS A 320 6.12 39.01 -13.96
C LYS A 320 6.38 38.26 -12.67
N LEU A 321 7.53 38.51 -12.06
CA LEU A 321 7.85 38.12 -10.70
C LEU A 321 7.99 39.37 -9.85
N ASN A 322 7.09 39.58 -8.93
CA ASN A 322 7.16 40.68 -8.01
C ASN A 322 6.83 40.30 -6.58
N MET A 323 7.04 41.23 -5.64
CA MET A 323 6.87 40.95 -4.22
C MET A 323 5.40 40.77 -3.81
N ASP A 324 4.47 41.36 -4.58
CA ASP A 324 3.05 41.34 -4.20
C ASP A 324 2.26 40.28 -4.97
N ASN A 325 2.43 40.24 -6.28
CA ASN A 325 1.63 39.39 -7.13
C ASN A 325 2.40 38.99 -8.41
N SER A 326 3.07 37.88 -8.34
CA SER A 326 3.72 37.25 -9.49
C SER A 326 2.71 36.59 -10.41
N VAL A 327 2.96 36.65 -11.71
CA VAL A 327 2.15 35.95 -12.72
C VAL A 327 3.10 35.45 -13.80
N MET A 328 3.38 34.16 -13.80
CA MET A 328 4.27 33.51 -14.75
C MET A 328 3.71 32.20 -15.28
N PRO A 329 3.39 32.11 -16.56
CA PRO A 329 3.05 30.81 -17.15
C PRO A 329 4.30 29.92 -17.20
N MET A 330 4.11 28.63 -16.93
CA MET A 330 5.19 27.64 -16.91
C MET A 330 4.73 26.38 -17.62
N GLN A 331 5.64 25.69 -18.25
CA GLN A 331 5.38 24.39 -18.84
C GLN A 331 6.58 23.46 -18.65
N LEU A 332 6.40 22.44 -17.84
CA LEU A 332 7.37 21.35 -17.72
C LEU A 332 6.96 20.19 -18.64
N THR A 333 7.91 19.75 -19.46
CA THR A 333 7.76 18.51 -20.25
C THR A 333 9.00 17.67 -20.05
N GLY A 334 8.81 16.37 -19.82
CA GLY A 334 9.97 15.50 -19.59
C GLY A 334 9.64 14.03 -19.61
N GLU A 335 10.71 13.26 -19.64
CA GLU A 335 10.69 11.81 -19.52
C GLU A 335 11.79 11.40 -18.55
N ALA A 336 11.47 10.45 -17.67
CA ALA A 336 12.44 9.88 -16.76
C ALA A 336 12.26 8.35 -16.71
N LYS A 337 13.38 7.63 -16.65
CA LYS A 337 13.40 6.19 -16.46
C LYS A 337 14.09 5.86 -15.14
N GLN A 338 13.38 5.12 -14.27
CA GLN A 338 13.90 4.60 -13.00
C GLN A 338 13.65 3.10 -12.93
N GLY A 339 14.70 2.31 -12.94
CA GLY A 339 14.57 0.87 -13.09
C GLY A 339 13.86 0.52 -14.41
N ASN A 340 12.77 -0.21 -14.30
CA ASN A 340 11.92 -0.59 -15.45
C ASN A 340 10.72 0.36 -15.67
N LEU A 341 10.54 1.37 -14.81
CA LEU A 341 9.47 2.35 -14.94
C LEU A 341 9.93 3.54 -15.79
N ILE A 342 9.03 4.02 -16.64
CA ILE A 342 9.20 5.21 -17.47
C ILE A 342 8.11 6.20 -17.08
N PHE A 343 8.53 7.41 -16.71
CA PHE A 343 7.65 8.51 -16.33
C PHE A 343 7.61 9.54 -17.46
N TYR A 344 6.46 10.07 -17.75
CA TYR A 344 6.23 11.16 -18.72
C TYR A 344 5.48 12.28 -18.01
N ALA A 345 6.01 13.48 -18.10
CA ALA A 345 5.39 14.68 -17.54
C ALA A 345 5.05 15.67 -18.65
N ARG A 346 3.84 16.22 -18.62
CA ARG A 346 3.43 17.40 -19.35
C ARG A 346 2.61 18.25 -18.38
N LEU A 347 3.25 19.25 -17.82
CA LEU A 347 2.72 20.03 -16.70
C LEU A 347 2.66 21.52 -17.06
N PRO A 348 1.66 21.97 -17.83
CA PRO A 348 1.35 23.37 -17.93
C PRO A 348 0.87 23.88 -16.57
N ALA A 349 1.42 25.00 -16.14
CA ALA A 349 1.13 25.60 -14.85
C ALA A 349 1.28 27.10 -14.89
N LYS A 350 0.75 27.79 -13.89
CA LYS A 350 0.89 29.21 -13.68
C LYS A 350 1.39 29.46 -12.27
N LEU A 351 2.55 30.10 -12.18
CA LEU A 351 3.06 30.63 -10.92
C LEU A 351 2.33 31.92 -10.59
N THR A 352 1.78 32.02 -9.39
CA THR A 352 1.02 33.15 -8.86
C THR A 352 1.42 33.43 -7.42
N GLY A 353 0.97 34.54 -6.85
CA GLY A 353 1.26 34.93 -5.46
C GLY A 353 2.48 35.84 -5.34
N SER A 354 2.84 36.14 -4.12
CA SER A 354 4.03 36.94 -3.83
C SER A 354 5.31 36.12 -4.04
N LEU A 355 6.43 36.77 -4.23
CA LEU A 355 7.73 36.07 -4.33
C LEU A 355 8.09 35.35 -3.02
N SER A 356 7.57 35.84 -1.87
CA SER A 356 7.74 35.22 -0.55
C SER A 356 6.77 34.09 -0.27
N ASP A 357 5.60 34.03 -0.95
CA ASP A 357 4.60 32.96 -0.85
C ASP A 357 4.07 32.59 -2.26
N PRO A 358 4.88 31.90 -3.06
CA PRO A 358 4.51 31.53 -4.41
C PRO A 358 3.54 30.36 -4.40
N ALA A 359 2.62 30.38 -5.35
CA ALA A 359 1.69 29.29 -5.60
C ALA A 359 1.76 28.84 -7.06
N LEU A 360 1.96 27.55 -7.27
CA LEU A 360 1.96 26.94 -8.59
C LEU A 360 0.59 26.28 -8.84
N ALA A 361 -0.17 26.81 -9.77
CA ALA A 361 -1.46 26.27 -10.18
C ALA A 361 -1.32 25.50 -11.50
N PHE A 362 -1.64 24.21 -11.50
CA PHE A 362 -1.61 23.42 -12.73
C PHE A 362 -2.82 23.73 -13.61
N GLU A 363 -2.55 23.96 -14.89
CA GLU A 363 -3.54 24.33 -15.89
C GLU A 363 -4.16 23.08 -16.57
N PRO A 364 -5.28 23.24 -17.32
CA PRO A 364 -5.86 22.14 -18.09
C PRO A 364 -4.82 21.48 -19.01
N GLY A 365 -4.80 20.15 -18.98
CA GLY A 365 -3.83 19.34 -19.73
C GLY A 365 -2.58 18.97 -18.92
N ALA A 366 -2.48 19.40 -17.67
CA ALA A 366 -1.43 18.95 -16.76
C ALA A 366 -1.62 17.46 -16.45
N LEU A 367 -0.66 16.65 -16.84
CA LEU A 367 -0.73 15.19 -16.74
C LEU A 367 0.67 14.60 -16.49
N LEU A 368 0.75 13.79 -15.46
CA LEU A 368 1.85 12.87 -15.22
C LEU A 368 1.42 11.46 -15.59
N ARG A 369 2.26 10.70 -16.26
CA ARG A 369 2.03 9.31 -16.63
C ARG A 369 3.23 8.44 -16.30
N SER A 370 2.99 7.18 -16.01
CA SER A 370 4.04 6.18 -15.89
C SER A 370 3.61 4.86 -16.54
N ARG A 371 4.58 4.10 -17.01
CA ARG A 371 4.40 2.74 -17.52
C ARG A 371 5.64 1.91 -17.29
N GLY A 372 5.51 0.59 -17.33
CA GLY A 372 6.60 -0.35 -17.23
C GLY A 372 6.41 -1.36 -16.12
N ARG A 373 7.45 -2.07 -15.76
CA ARG A 373 7.39 -3.13 -14.76
C ARG A 373 7.78 -2.59 -13.38
N LEU A 374 6.87 -2.71 -12.41
CA LEU A 374 7.11 -2.28 -11.04
C LEU A 374 7.86 -3.36 -10.23
N ILE A 375 7.39 -4.59 -10.33
CA ILE A 375 8.00 -5.82 -9.79
C ILE A 375 7.87 -6.92 -10.84
N ASP A 376 8.53 -8.05 -10.65
CA ASP A 376 8.60 -9.11 -11.68
C ASP A 376 7.24 -9.66 -12.13
N SER A 377 6.22 -9.63 -11.26
CA SER A 377 4.87 -10.09 -11.55
C SER A 377 3.89 -8.99 -11.97
N LEU A 378 4.23 -7.69 -11.79
CA LEU A 378 3.30 -6.57 -11.99
C LEU A 378 3.80 -5.65 -13.10
N ASP A 379 3.16 -5.73 -14.26
CA ASP A 379 3.35 -4.82 -15.38
C ASP A 379 2.30 -3.70 -15.33
N ILE A 380 2.79 -2.46 -15.32
CA ILE A 380 1.96 -1.27 -15.39
C ILE A 380 1.82 -0.86 -16.84
N ASP A 381 0.62 -1.00 -17.39
CA ASP A 381 0.29 -0.54 -18.73
C ASP A 381 0.29 0.97 -18.78
N GLU A 382 -0.40 1.59 -17.83
CA GLU A 382 -0.42 3.03 -17.65
C GLU A 382 -0.90 3.43 -16.26
N ILE A 383 -0.16 4.36 -15.63
CA ILE A 383 -0.69 5.17 -14.53
C ILE A 383 -0.84 6.60 -15.04
N ARG A 384 -1.97 7.23 -14.76
CA ARG A 384 -2.26 8.63 -15.07
C ARG A 384 -2.57 9.39 -13.80
N TRP A 385 -1.91 10.54 -13.64
CA TRP A 385 -2.20 11.53 -12.61
C TRP A 385 -2.61 12.84 -13.26
N PRO A 386 -3.90 13.08 -13.54
CA PRO A 386 -4.38 14.39 -13.99
C PRO A 386 -4.23 15.39 -12.86
N LEU A 387 -3.51 16.49 -13.12
CA LEU A 387 -3.21 17.53 -12.13
C LEU A 387 -3.93 18.85 -12.42
N ALA A 388 -4.77 18.93 -13.45
CA ALA A 388 -5.51 20.12 -13.78
C ALA A 388 -6.31 20.69 -12.59
N GLY A 389 -6.07 21.94 -12.23
CA GLY A 389 -6.70 22.60 -11.09
C GLY A 389 -6.06 22.32 -9.72
N VAL A 390 -5.02 21.51 -9.68
CA VAL A 390 -4.22 21.31 -8.46
C VAL A 390 -3.31 22.52 -8.26
N LYS A 391 -3.22 23.01 -7.03
CA LYS A 391 -2.40 24.12 -6.62
C LYS A 391 -1.39 23.64 -5.58
N VAL A 392 -0.14 24.02 -5.76
CA VAL A 392 0.96 23.72 -4.83
C VAL A 392 1.45 25.02 -4.23
N THR A 393 1.51 25.07 -2.91
CA THR A 393 2.00 26.20 -2.12
C THR A 393 3.06 25.72 -1.13
N GLN A 394 3.67 26.63 -0.38
CA GLN A 394 4.58 26.25 0.71
C GLN A 394 3.86 25.51 1.84
N ARG A 395 2.55 25.71 1.99
CA ARG A 395 1.73 25.03 3.01
C ARG A 395 1.33 23.62 2.62
N GLY A 396 1.33 23.31 1.32
CA GLY A 396 0.95 22.00 0.82
C GLY A 396 0.26 22.04 -0.53
N VAL A 397 -0.43 20.96 -0.82
CA VAL A 397 -1.16 20.73 -2.07
C VAL A 397 -2.66 20.94 -1.84
N ASP A 398 -3.26 21.76 -2.69
CA ASP A 398 -4.69 21.99 -2.73
C ASP A 398 -5.28 21.50 -4.05
N GLY A 399 -6.51 21.01 -4.01
CA GLY A 399 -7.28 20.64 -5.19
C GLY A 399 -7.56 19.16 -5.31
N ARG A 400 -8.04 18.76 -6.47
CA ARG A 400 -8.47 17.39 -6.74
C ARG A 400 -7.30 16.53 -7.21
N LEU A 401 -6.87 15.60 -6.35
CA LEU A 401 -5.85 14.61 -6.67
C LEU A 401 -6.50 13.35 -7.20
N GLN A 402 -6.10 12.94 -8.39
CA GLN A 402 -6.62 11.77 -9.09
C GLN A 402 -5.48 10.85 -9.52
N ALA A 403 -5.73 9.55 -9.48
CA ALA A 403 -4.88 8.54 -10.08
C ALA A 403 -5.73 7.48 -10.77
N ILE A 404 -5.31 7.05 -11.96
CA ILE A 404 -5.92 5.96 -12.71
C ILE A 404 -4.79 5.00 -13.05
N LEU A 405 -4.88 3.79 -12.51
CA LEU A 405 -3.93 2.71 -12.74
C LEU A 405 -4.57 1.65 -13.63
N GLN A 406 -3.92 1.33 -14.73
CA GLN A 406 -4.19 0.16 -15.55
C GLN A 406 -2.95 -0.72 -15.48
N ALA A 407 -3.12 -1.96 -15.06
CA ALA A 407 -2.01 -2.86 -14.84
C ALA A 407 -2.43 -4.31 -15.07
N HIS A 408 -1.43 -5.12 -15.33
CA HIS A 408 -1.54 -6.56 -15.46
C HIS A 408 -0.63 -7.24 -14.43
N GLU A 409 -1.16 -8.22 -13.72
CA GLU A 409 -0.42 -9.07 -12.81
C GLU A 409 -0.78 -10.54 -13.08
N ASN A 410 0.18 -11.46 -12.93
CA ASN A 410 0.02 -12.85 -13.34
C ASN A 410 -1.18 -13.56 -12.70
N GLU A 411 -1.45 -13.28 -11.42
CA GLU A 411 -2.58 -13.86 -10.68
C GLU A 411 -3.80 -12.95 -10.71
N LEU A 412 -3.62 -11.64 -10.49
CA LEU A 412 -4.71 -10.67 -10.47
C LEU A 412 -5.27 -10.35 -11.86
N GLY A 413 -4.55 -10.77 -12.93
CA GLY A 413 -4.91 -10.50 -14.31
C GLY A 413 -4.91 -9.00 -14.65
N ASP A 414 -5.69 -8.63 -15.65
CA ASP A 414 -5.88 -7.22 -16.01
C ASP A 414 -6.80 -6.54 -15.02
N PHE A 415 -6.40 -5.38 -14.53
CA PHE A 415 -7.21 -4.60 -13.60
C PHE A 415 -7.08 -3.10 -13.78
N VAL A 416 -8.10 -2.38 -13.34
CA VAL A 416 -8.15 -0.93 -13.32
C VAL A 416 -8.49 -0.45 -11.92
N LEU A 417 -7.65 0.45 -11.40
CA LEU A 417 -7.89 1.13 -10.12
C LEU A 417 -7.98 2.63 -10.33
N HIS A 418 -8.95 3.24 -9.68
CA HIS A 418 -9.15 4.68 -9.65
C HIS A 418 -8.99 5.19 -8.23
N MET A 419 -8.36 6.34 -8.09
CA MET A 419 -8.34 7.13 -6.87
C MET A 419 -8.73 8.55 -7.20
N ASP A 420 -9.58 9.15 -6.38
CA ASP A 420 -10.10 10.50 -6.57
C ASP A 420 -10.33 11.14 -5.20
N GLY A 421 -9.75 12.29 -4.96
CA GLY A 421 -9.86 12.93 -3.67
C GLY A 421 -9.60 14.42 -3.70
N LEU A 422 -9.97 15.09 -2.63
CA LEU A 422 -9.76 16.52 -2.44
C LEU A 422 -8.70 16.73 -1.35
N ALA A 423 -7.66 17.45 -1.70
CA ALA A 423 -6.58 17.88 -0.81
C ALA A 423 -6.76 19.34 -0.40
N ASN A 424 -6.45 19.66 0.85
CA ASN A 424 -6.44 21.01 1.41
C ASN A 424 -5.17 21.17 2.25
N ASP A 425 -4.27 22.05 1.83
CA ASP A 425 -2.95 22.27 2.43
C ASP A 425 -2.22 20.94 2.76
N PHE A 426 -2.37 19.92 1.88
CA PHE A 426 -1.95 18.56 2.16
C PHE A 426 -0.45 18.36 1.98
N LEU A 427 0.17 17.88 3.05
CA LEU A 427 1.51 17.30 3.10
C LEU A 427 1.44 15.95 3.84
N PRO A 428 2.43 15.07 3.74
CA PRO A 428 2.42 13.76 4.42
C PRO A 428 2.28 13.79 5.95
N ASP A 429 2.55 14.93 6.57
CA ASP A 429 2.53 15.17 8.03
C ASP A 429 1.68 16.38 8.45
N ALA A 430 1.01 17.02 7.49
CA ALA A 430 0.15 18.18 7.73
C ALA A 430 -0.99 18.25 6.73
N GLY A 431 -2.06 18.99 7.09
CA GLY A 431 -3.19 19.23 6.21
C GLY A 431 -4.11 18.02 6.05
N ARG A 432 -4.92 18.04 5.01
CA ARG A 432 -6.00 17.06 4.86
C ARG A 432 -6.15 16.61 3.42
N TRP A 433 -6.28 15.29 3.23
CA TRP A 433 -6.64 14.69 1.96
C TRP A 433 -7.75 13.66 2.16
N GLN A 434 -8.92 13.92 1.56
CA GLN A 434 -10.04 12.98 1.55
C GLN A 434 -10.11 12.33 0.18
N TRP A 435 -10.22 11.01 0.14
CA TRP A 435 -10.26 10.26 -1.11
C TRP A 435 -11.30 9.16 -1.12
N ARG A 436 -11.68 8.79 -2.31
CA ARG A 436 -12.38 7.55 -2.62
C ARG A 436 -11.55 6.77 -3.65
N TYR A 437 -11.65 5.48 -3.60
CA TYR A 437 -11.03 4.61 -4.57
C TYR A 437 -12.02 3.53 -5.00
N TRP A 438 -11.86 3.05 -6.21
CA TRP A 438 -12.63 1.96 -6.76
C TRP A 438 -11.83 1.30 -7.88
N GLY A 439 -12.16 0.04 -8.14
CA GLY A 439 -11.52 -0.71 -9.20
C GLY A 439 -12.11 -2.08 -9.36
N ASN A 440 -11.69 -2.73 -10.38
CA ASN A 440 -12.09 -4.11 -10.67
C ASN A 440 -11.01 -4.80 -11.49
N GLY A 441 -11.06 -6.12 -11.47
CA GLY A 441 -10.15 -6.96 -12.21
C GLY A 441 -10.65 -8.39 -12.28
N ARG A 442 -9.79 -9.27 -12.80
CA ARG A 442 -10.10 -10.68 -12.97
C ARG A 442 -8.96 -11.54 -12.45
N PHE A 443 -9.22 -12.27 -11.39
CA PHE A 443 -8.25 -13.19 -10.80
C PHE A 443 -8.09 -14.41 -11.72
N THR A 444 -6.98 -14.47 -12.42
CA THR A 444 -6.73 -15.44 -13.51
C THR A 444 -6.80 -16.90 -13.07
N PRO A 445 -6.17 -17.32 -11.95
CA PRO A 445 -6.15 -18.73 -11.55
C PRO A 445 -7.54 -19.33 -11.33
N MET A 446 -8.52 -18.53 -10.91
CA MET A 446 -9.88 -18.99 -10.63
C MET A 446 -10.91 -18.39 -11.59
N ASN A 447 -10.46 -17.61 -12.58
CA ASN A 447 -11.33 -16.90 -13.51
C ASN A 447 -12.45 -16.08 -12.81
N ALA A 448 -12.16 -15.58 -11.60
CA ALA A 448 -13.09 -14.85 -10.76
C ALA A 448 -12.95 -13.34 -10.98
N ARG A 449 -14.08 -12.63 -11.04
CA ARG A 449 -14.06 -11.16 -11.05
C ARG A 449 -13.97 -10.66 -9.63
N TRP A 450 -13.13 -9.66 -9.44
CA TRP A 450 -13.03 -8.96 -8.16
C TRP A 450 -13.29 -7.47 -8.34
N ASP A 451 -13.76 -6.86 -7.30
CA ASP A 451 -13.93 -5.41 -7.20
C ASP A 451 -13.39 -4.89 -5.87
N VAL A 452 -13.09 -3.60 -5.85
CA VAL A 452 -12.73 -2.88 -4.64
C VAL A 452 -13.32 -1.49 -4.71
N ALA A 453 -13.87 -1.02 -3.60
CA ALA A 453 -14.32 0.35 -3.45
C ALA A 453 -14.16 0.80 -1.99
N GLY A 454 -13.92 2.07 -1.79
CA GLY A 454 -13.81 2.61 -0.45
C GLY A 454 -13.56 4.10 -0.40
N LYS A 455 -13.48 4.62 0.83
CA LYS A 455 -13.23 6.02 1.13
C LYS A 455 -12.25 6.11 2.28
N GLY A 456 -11.42 7.12 2.25
CA GLY A 456 -10.49 7.38 3.31
C GLY A 456 -10.16 8.85 3.46
N GLU A 457 -9.43 9.13 4.49
CA GLU A 457 -8.95 10.45 4.83
C GLU A 457 -7.54 10.36 5.41
N TRP A 458 -6.71 11.27 5.00
CA TRP A 458 -5.40 11.51 5.61
C TRP A 458 -5.43 12.90 6.20
N HIS A 459 -5.37 13.00 7.50
CA HIS A 459 -5.37 14.25 8.24
C HIS A 459 -4.16 14.27 9.18
N ASP A 460 -3.23 15.16 8.90
CA ASP A 460 -1.93 15.24 9.59
C ASP A 460 -1.23 13.87 9.65
N ASN A 461 -0.90 13.38 10.82
CA ASN A 461 -0.28 12.08 11.03
C ASN A 461 -1.26 10.89 11.06
N THR A 462 -2.55 11.11 10.79
CA THR A 462 -3.58 10.08 10.90
C THR A 462 -4.15 9.72 9.54
N ILE A 463 -4.10 8.45 9.19
CA ILE A 463 -4.77 7.88 8.01
C ILE A 463 -5.97 7.09 8.50
N THR A 464 -7.15 7.43 8.01
CA THR A 464 -8.40 6.75 8.34
C THR A 464 -9.02 6.18 7.07
N LEU A 465 -9.23 4.88 7.04
CA LEU A 465 -10.04 4.22 6.03
C LEU A 465 -11.47 4.15 6.57
N ASN A 466 -12.34 4.98 6.03
CA ASN A 466 -13.72 5.12 6.50
C ASN A 466 -14.68 4.08 5.93
N ASP A 467 -14.35 3.57 4.73
CA ASP A 467 -15.15 2.60 4.02
C ASP A 467 -14.24 1.72 3.16
N LEU A 468 -14.50 0.43 3.15
CA LEU A 468 -13.86 -0.57 2.29
C LEU A 468 -14.88 -1.65 1.98
N SER A 469 -15.02 -1.95 0.73
CA SER A 469 -15.69 -3.14 0.24
C SER A 469 -14.83 -3.72 -0.87
N THR A 470 -14.37 -4.94 -0.69
CA THR A 470 -13.63 -5.69 -1.72
C THR A 470 -14.05 -7.15 -1.69
N GLY A 471 -14.11 -7.76 -2.83
CA GLY A 471 -14.51 -9.16 -2.89
C GLY A 471 -14.55 -9.70 -4.29
N PHE A 472 -15.05 -10.91 -4.39
CA PHE A 472 -15.22 -11.62 -5.65
C PHE A 472 -16.71 -11.86 -5.91
N ASP A 473 -17.08 -11.95 -7.18
CA ASP A 473 -18.43 -12.43 -7.57
C ASP A 473 -18.60 -13.91 -7.19
N GLN A 474 -17.56 -14.69 -7.38
CA GLN A 474 -17.52 -16.12 -7.06
C GLN A 474 -16.05 -16.56 -7.03
N LEU A 475 -15.70 -17.42 -6.07
CA LEU A 475 -14.43 -18.12 -6.04
C LEU A 475 -14.63 -19.61 -6.21
N GLN A 476 -13.88 -20.22 -7.11
CA GLN A 476 -13.86 -21.67 -7.29
C GLN A 476 -12.43 -22.17 -7.09
N TYR A 477 -12.24 -23.02 -6.10
CA TYR A 477 -10.96 -23.64 -5.78
C TYR A 477 -11.11 -25.14 -5.61
N GLY A 478 -10.56 -25.90 -6.56
CA GLY A 478 -10.71 -27.36 -6.59
C GLY A 478 -12.19 -27.77 -6.58
N THR A 479 -12.56 -28.48 -5.54
CA THR A 479 -13.93 -29.01 -5.33
C THR A 479 -14.86 -28.05 -4.58
N MET A 480 -14.42 -26.82 -4.32
CA MET A 480 -15.14 -25.86 -3.51
C MET A 480 -15.49 -24.61 -4.34
N LYS A 481 -16.72 -24.16 -4.22
CA LYS A 481 -17.23 -22.92 -4.81
C LYS A 481 -17.80 -22.03 -3.72
N VAL A 482 -17.22 -20.86 -3.54
CA VAL A 482 -17.65 -19.84 -2.58
C VAL A 482 -18.41 -18.73 -3.30
N GLU A 483 -19.62 -18.43 -2.87
CA GLU A 483 -20.46 -17.39 -3.47
C GLU A 483 -20.16 -16.04 -2.83
N SER A 484 -19.89 -15.04 -3.65
CA SER A 484 -19.77 -13.63 -3.30
C SER A 484 -18.97 -13.34 -2.01
N PRO A 485 -17.75 -13.90 -1.84
CA PRO A 485 -16.94 -13.56 -0.68
C PRO A 485 -16.53 -12.10 -0.72
N ARG A 486 -16.81 -11.35 0.37
CA ARG A 486 -16.60 -9.90 0.45
C ARG A 486 -16.06 -9.47 1.79
N LEU A 487 -15.00 -8.67 1.76
CA LEU A 487 -14.43 -8.00 2.92
C LEU A 487 -14.97 -6.57 2.99
N ILE A 488 -15.55 -6.22 4.14
CA ILE A 488 -16.11 -4.89 4.41
C ILE A 488 -15.60 -4.35 5.75
N LEU A 489 -15.68 -3.05 5.93
CA LEU A 489 -15.38 -2.43 7.24
C LEU A 489 -16.65 -2.40 8.11
N ASP A 490 -16.53 -2.89 9.33
CA ASP A 490 -17.54 -2.69 10.39
C ASP A 490 -17.26 -1.39 11.17
N LYS A 491 -15.98 -1.06 11.34
CA LYS A 491 -15.52 0.21 11.92
C LYS A 491 -14.34 0.73 11.13
N PRO A 492 -14.16 2.05 11.03
CA PRO A 492 -13.02 2.63 10.34
C PRO A 492 -11.69 2.01 10.79
N VAL A 493 -10.81 1.80 9.84
CA VAL A 493 -9.41 1.46 10.12
C VAL A 493 -8.67 2.77 10.29
N VAL A 494 -8.06 2.96 11.44
CA VAL A 494 -7.32 4.16 11.81
C VAL A 494 -5.86 3.81 12.03
N TRP A 495 -4.98 4.51 11.33
CA TRP A 495 -3.54 4.42 11.50
C TRP A 495 -2.97 5.79 11.90
N VAL A 496 -2.54 5.90 13.15
CA VAL A 496 -1.83 7.06 13.68
C VAL A 496 -0.33 6.84 13.50
N ARG A 497 0.30 7.70 12.71
CA ARG A 497 1.72 7.63 12.33
C ARG A 497 2.63 8.44 13.28
N ASP A 498 2.15 8.75 14.46
CA ASP A 498 2.96 9.45 15.46
C ASP A 498 4.19 8.61 15.86
N VAL A 499 5.37 9.25 15.84
CA VAL A 499 6.64 8.57 16.16
C VAL A 499 6.68 8.11 17.62
N GLN A 500 6.03 8.83 18.52
CA GLN A 500 6.03 8.51 19.95
C GLN A 500 4.98 7.47 20.32
N ASN A 501 3.78 7.56 19.72
CA ASN A 501 2.64 6.70 20.03
C ASN A 501 1.94 6.19 18.77
N PRO A 502 2.62 5.37 17.93
CA PRO A 502 1.99 4.83 16.73
C PRO A 502 0.89 3.84 17.11
N SER A 503 -0.24 3.91 16.42
CA SER A 503 -1.35 2.99 16.65
C SER A 503 -2.07 2.65 15.35
N PHE A 504 -2.50 1.40 15.25
CA PHE A 504 -3.28 0.87 14.15
C PHE A 504 -4.45 0.08 14.71
N SER A 505 -5.67 0.41 14.32
CA SER A 505 -6.87 -0.29 14.82
C SER A 505 -8.01 -0.22 13.81
N GLY A 506 -8.91 -1.20 13.88
CA GLY A 506 -10.12 -1.25 13.06
C GLY A 506 -10.93 -2.50 13.30
N ALA A 507 -12.09 -2.60 12.65
CA ALA A 507 -12.90 -3.80 12.64
C ALA A 507 -13.42 -4.08 11.23
N LEU A 508 -13.35 -5.35 10.83
CA LEU A 508 -13.69 -5.81 9.50
C LEU A 508 -14.59 -7.04 9.59
N SER A 509 -15.43 -7.22 8.59
CA SER A 509 -16.20 -8.43 8.34
C SER A 509 -15.82 -9.04 7.00
N LEU A 510 -15.56 -10.34 7.00
CA LEU A 510 -15.48 -11.12 5.78
C LEU A 510 -16.77 -11.94 5.68
N ASP A 511 -17.61 -11.54 4.75
CA ASP A 511 -18.89 -12.19 4.46
C ASP A 511 -18.75 -13.08 3.21
N ALA A 512 -19.33 -14.25 3.24
CA ALA A 512 -19.44 -15.14 2.11
C ALA A 512 -20.87 -15.70 2.03
N GLY A 513 -21.36 -15.84 0.83
CA GLY A 513 -22.58 -16.59 0.59
C GLY A 513 -22.40 -18.07 0.89
N GLN A 514 -23.18 -18.92 0.28
CA GLN A 514 -23.01 -20.35 0.46
C GLN A 514 -21.67 -20.83 -0.12
N THR A 515 -21.04 -21.78 0.58
CA THR A 515 -19.91 -22.52 0.01
C THR A 515 -20.39 -23.91 -0.39
N LEU A 516 -20.33 -24.17 -1.68
CA LEU A 516 -20.76 -25.43 -2.28
C LEU A 516 -19.56 -26.34 -2.50
N PHE A 517 -19.70 -27.62 -2.12
CA PHE A 517 -18.70 -28.65 -2.37
C PHE A 517 -19.18 -29.60 -3.48
N THR A 518 -18.28 -30.21 -4.23
CA THR A 518 -18.59 -31.09 -5.36
C THR A 518 -19.52 -32.24 -4.99
N GLY A 519 -19.48 -32.73 -3.74
CA GLY A 519 -20.39 -33.76 -3.24
C GLY A 519 -21.80 -33.29 -2.85
N GLY A 520 -22.15 -32.01 -3.18
CA GLY A 520 -23.44 -31.45 -2.81
C GLY A 520 -23.54 -30.96 -1.36
N SER A 521 -22.49 -31.06 -0.57
CA SER A 521 -22.41 -30.48 0.76
C SER A 521 -22.41 -28.94 0.65
N VAL A 522 -23.01 -28.28 1.64
CA VAL A 522 -23.16 -26.84 1.65
C VAL A 522 -22.71 -26.29 3.01
N LEU A 523 -21.73 -25.42 3.01
CA LEU A 523 -21.50 -24.56 4.17
C LEU A 523 -22.48 -23.38 4.07
N PRO A 524 -23.32 -23.14 5.07
CA PRO A 524 -24.24 -21.99 5.07
C PRO A 524 -23.52 -20.67 4.92
N PRO A 525 -24.22 -19.57 4.57
CA PRO A 525 -23.64 -18.24 4.53
C PRO A 525 -22.82 -17.97 5.78
N SER A 526 -21.59 -17.51 5.59
CA SER A 526 -20.61 -17.37 6.66
C SER A 526 -20.14 -15.94 6.79
N THR A 527 -19.92 -15.52 8.03
CA THR A 527 -19.39 -14.19 8.38
C THR A 527 -18.30 -14.36 9.41
N LEU A 528 -17.11 -13.86 9.09
CA LEU A 528 -16.00 -13.69 10.02
C LEU A 528 -15.88 -12.21 10.40
N LYS A 529 -16.27 -11.85 11.61
CA LYS A 529 -16.07 -10.52 12.18
C LYS A 529 -14.79 -10.50 12.97
N PHE A 530 -13.90 -9.57 12.66
CA PHE A 530 -12.63 -9.46 13.35
C PHE A 530 -12.18 -8.03 13.57
N SER A 531 -11.51 -7.80 14.67
CA SER A 531 -10.84 -6.54 14.99
C SER A 531 -9.34 -6.70 14.77
N VAL A 532 -8.72 -5.62 14.34
CA VAL A 532 -7.26 -5.49 14.20
C VAL A 532 -6.74 -4.43 15.16
N GLU A 533 -5.58 -4.69 15.75
CA GLU A 533 -4.95 -3.80 16.72
C GLU A 533 -3.43 -3.96 16.65
N GLY A 534 -2.69 -2.85 16.53
CA GLY A 534 -1.25 -2.86 16.39
C GLY A 534 -0.63 -1.47 16.42
N ARG A 535 0.59 -1.38 15.95
CA ARG A 535 1.30 -0.10 15.79
C ARG A 535 1.22 0.44 14.37
N GLU A 536 1.18 -0.46 13.39
CA GLU A 536 1.21 -0.12 11.98
C GLU A 536 0.54 -1.22 11.13
N PRO A 537 0.15 -0.94 9.89
CA PRO A 537 -0.47 -1.94 9.00
C PRO A 537 0.41 -3.14 8.68
N THR A 538 1.71 -3.02 8.85
CA THR A 538 2.69 -4.10 8.63
C THR A 538 2.85 -5.00 9.85
N TYR A 539 2.38 -4.56 11.03
CA TYR A 539 2.45 -5.35 12.25
C TYR A 539 1.23 -5.13 13.15
N PHE A 540 0.31 -6.10 13.14
CA PHE A 540 -0.90 -6.05 13.98
C PHE A 540 -1.34 -7.43 14.46
N LEU A 541 -2.12 -7.44 15.51
CA LEU A 541 -2.87 -8.56 16.03
C LEU A 541 -4.29 -8.51 15.49
N PHE A 542 -4.90 -9.68 15.28
CA PHE A 542 -6.30 -9.77 14.95
C PHE A 542 -7.01 -10.80 15.84
N LYS A 543 -8.26 -10.56 16.10
CA LYS A 543 -9.15 -11.48 16.83
C LYS A 543 -10.56 -11.35 16.28
N GLY A 544 -11.24 -12.47 16.17
CA GLY A 544 -12.59 -12.48 15.61
C GLY A 544 -13.32 -13.77 15.81
N ASP A 545 -14.56 -13.77 15.37
CA ASP A 545 -15.49 -14.87 15.46
C ASP A 545 -16.10 -15.17 14.08
N LEU A 546 -16.00 -16.46 13.68
CA LEU A 546 -16.57 -16.97 12.44
C LEU A 546 -17.88 -17.68 12.75
N HIS A 547 -18.92 -17.31 12.04
CA HIS A 547 -20.24 -17.96 12.06
C HIS A 547 -20.60 -18.45 10.65
N ALA A 548 -21.20 -19.62 10.56
CA ALA A 548 -21.74 -20.13 9.31
C ALA A 548 -23.10 -20.81 9.59
N GLY A 549 -24.18 -20.05 9.50
CA GLY A 549 -25.50 -20.49 9.95
C GLY A 549 -25.51 -20.79 11.45
N ALA A 550 -25.82 -22.05 11.80
CA ALA A 550 -25.77 -22.53 13.20
C ALA A 550 -24.35 -22.94 13.65
N ILE A 551 -23.40 -23.02 12.76
CA ILE A 551 -22.00 -23.39 13.02
C ILE A 551 -21.25 -22.20 13.58
N GLY A 552 -20.60 -22.34 14.71
CA GLY A 552 -19.81 -21.31 15.36
C GLY A 552 -20.38 -20.85 16.70
N PRO A 553 -19.80 -19.83 17.33
CA PRO A 553 -18.67 -19.01 16.85
C PRO A 553 -17.33 -19.76 16.90
N VAL A 554 -16.64 -19.81 15.77
CA VAL A 554 -15.24 -20.25 15.73
C VAL A 554 -14.37 -19.03 16.05
N ARG A 555 -13.70 -19.06 17.18
CA ARG A 555 -12.81 -17.99 17.61
C ARG A 555 -11.50 -18.05 16.85
N VAL A 556 -11.15 -16.96 16.22
CA VAL A 556 -9.90 -16.83 15.47
C VAL A 556 -9.08 -15.69 16.09
N ASN A 557 -7.81 -15.94 16.32
CA ASN A 557 -6.87 -14.90 16.71
C ASN A 557 -5.51 -15.14 16.06
N GLY A 558 -4.77 -14.07 15.89
CA GLY A 558 -3.44 -14.20 15.31
C GLY A 558 -2.75 -12.86 15.16
N ARG A 559 -1.68 -12.89 14.38
CA ARG A 559 -0.86 -11.72 14.07
C ARG A 559 -0.41 -11.72 12.62
N TRP A 560 -0.26 -10.55 12.09
CA TRP A 560 0.43 -10.24 10.85
C TRP A 560 1.73 -9.53 11.17
N ASP A 561 2.86 -9.92 10.57
CA ASP A 561 4.18 -9.33 10.78
C ASP A 561 4.80 -8.76 9.50
N GLY A 562 3.95 -8.40 8.53
CA GLY A 562 4.36 -7.83 7.24
C GLY A 562 4.69 -8.88 6.18
N ILE A 563 5.05 -10.08 6.59
CA ILE A 563 5.45 -11.18 5.68
C ILE A 563 4.65 -12.44 5.98
N ARG A 564 4.36 -12.69 7.26
CA ARG A 564 3.75 -13.94 7.73
C ARG A 564 2.50 -13.70 8.54
N LEU A 565 1.43 -14.38 8.15
CA LEU A 565 0.22 -14.54 8.94
C LEU A 565 0.37 -15.75 9.85
N ARG A 566 0.12 -15.60 11.15
CA ARG A 566 0.05 -16.70 12.12
C ARG A 566 -1.20 -16.56 12.94
N GLY A 567 -1.88 -17.67 13.18
CA GLY A 567 -3.10 -17.62 13.98
C GLY A 567 -3.50 -18.96 14.55
N ASN A 568 -4.52 -18.89 15.39
CA ASN A 568 -5.20 -20.03 15.96
C ASN A 568 -6.70 -19.88 15.70
N ALA A 569 -7.35 -20.98 15.37
CA ALA A 569 -8.78 -21.09 15.28
C ALA A 569 -9.25 -22.10 16.31
N TRP A 570 -10.22 -21.73 17.09
CA TRP A 570 -10.80 -22.57 18.13
C TRP A 570 -12.29 -22.73 17.87
N TRP A 571 -12.66 -23.96 17.58
CA TRP A 571 -14.02 -24.41 17.42
C TRP A 571 -14.54 -24.86 18.80
N PRO A 572 -15.54 -24.19 19.36
CA PRO A 572 -16.10 -24.62 20.65
C PRO A 572 -16.85 -25.92 20.49
N LYS A 573 -17.14 -26.56 21.61
CA LYS A 573 -18.05 -27.70 21.61
C LYS A 573 -19.42 -27.34 21.06
N GLN A 574 -19.84 -28.05 20.04
CA GLN A 574 -21.14 -27.86 19.39
C GLN A 574 -21.79 -29.21 19.13
N SER A 575 -23.11 -29.20 19.11
CA SER A 575 -23.87 -30.39 18.70
C SER A 575 -23.50 -30.78 17.27
N LEU A 576 -23.31 -32.06 17.05
CA LEU A 576 -23.04 -32.61 15.72
C LEU A 576 -24.13 -32.23 14.70
N THR A 577 -25.38 -32.07 15.14
CA THR A 577 -26.53 -31.74 14.28
C THR A 577 -26.39 -30.41 13.54
N VAL A 578 -25.62 -29.42 14.07
CA VAL A 578 -25.42 -28.15 13.39
C VAL A 578 -24.61 -28.31 12.10
N PHE A 579 -23.85 -29.40 11.96
CA PHE A 579 -23.03 -29.71 10.79
C PHE A 579 -23.79 -30.47 9.69
N GLN A 580 -25.10 -30.69 9.86
CA GLN A 580 -25.94 -31.40 8.89
C GLN A 580 -25.81 -30.87 7.45
N PRO A 581 -25.68 -29.53 7.20
CA PRO A 581 -25.51 -29.03 5.85
C PRO A 581 -24.22 -29.48 5.16
N LEU A 582 -23.19 -29.84 5.94
CA LEU A 582 -21.89 -30.31 5.42
C LEU A 582 -21.94 -31.82 5.05
N VAL A 583 -23.02 -32.53 5.36
CA VAL A 583 -23.18 -33.91 4.95
C VAL A 583 -23.67 -33.96 3.50
N PRO A 584 -22.98 -34.70 2.61
CA PRO A 584 -23.44 -34.86 1.22
C PRO A 584 -24.88 -35.38 1.17
N PRO A 585 -25.78 -34.77 0.40
CA PRO A 585 -27.18 -35.20 0.30
C PRO A 585 -27.36 -36.66 -0.15
N ASP A 586 -26.46 -37.12 -1.02
CA ASP A 586 -26.48 -38.47 -1.56
C ASP A 586 -26.29 -39.54 -0.51
N TRP A 587 -25.64 -39.22 0.59
CA TRP A 587 -25.49 -40.15 1.71
C TRP A 587 -26.80 -40.38 2.48
N LYS A 588 -27.80 -39.51 2.29
CA LYS A 588 -29.10 -39.59 3.01
C LYS A 588 -28.93 -39.72 4.51
N MET A 589 -27.79 -39.24 5.04
CA MET A 589 -27.39 -39.36 6.44
C MET A 589 -27.96 -38.21 7.25
N LYS A 590 -28.59 -38.50 8.35
CA LYS A 590 -29.09 -37.54 9.33
C LYS A 590 -28.24 -37.61 10.60
N LEU A 591 -27.54 -36.56 10.90
CA LEU A 591 -26.81 -36.38 12.15
C LEU A 591 -27.81 -36.23 13.31
N ARG A 592 -27.57 -36.89 14.46
CA ARG A 592 -28.49 -36.90 15.59
C ARG A 592 -27.85 -36.34 16.84
N ASP A 593 -26.96 -37.06 17.44
CA ASP A 593 -26.33 -36.76 18.70
C ASP A 593 -24.82 -36.68 18.53
N GLY A 594 -24.15 -36.15 19.51
CA GLY A 594 -22.71 -36.00 19.56
C GLY A 594 -22.25 -34.57 19.69
N GLU A 595 -21.02 -34.41 20.11
CA GLU A 595 -20.35 -33.13 20.28
C GLU A 595 -19.06 -33.07 19.45
N LEU A 596 -18.92 -32.00 18.67
CA LEU A 596 -17.72 -31.75 17.90
C LEU A 596 -17.01 -30.50 18.40
N TYR A 597 -15.70 -30.57 18.57
CA TYR A 597 -14.84 -29.42 18.82
C TYR A 597 -13.50 -29.60 18.12
N ALA A 598 -12.81 -28.46 17.81
CA ALA A 598 -11.52 -28.51 17.15
C ALA A 598 -10.64 -27.30 17.54
N GLN A 599 -9.36 -27.52 17.41
CA GLN A 599 -8.36 -26.45 17.56
C GLN A 599 -7.33 -26.58 16.43
N VAL A 600 -7.04 -25.48 15.78
CA VAL A 600 -6.12 -25.40 14.65
C VAL A 600 -5.20 -24.21 14.84
N ALA A 601 -3.90 -24.42 14.75
CA ALA A 601 -2.92 -23.36 14.56
C ALA A 601 -2.55 -23.32 13.08
N PHE A 602 -2.42 -22.13 12.52
CA PHE A 602 -2.08 -21.97 11.11
C PHE A 602 -1.04 -20.85 10.90
N SER A 603 -0.32 -20.95 9.80
CA SER A 603 0.56 -19.90 9.31
C SER A 603 0.56 -19.87 7.79
N ALA A 604 0.71 -18.67 7.21
CA ALA A 604 0.86 -18.47 5.78
C ALA A 604 1.97 -17.45 5.52
N ALA A 605 2.86 -17.76 4.59
CA ALA A 605 3.92 -16.87 4.15
C ALA A 605 4.21 -17.14 2.67
N PRO A 606 4.65 -16.13 1.87
CA PRO A 606 4.91 -16.32 0.45
C PRO A 606 5.97 -17.38 0.14
N ASP A 607 6.98 -17.50 0.99
CA ASP A 607 8.11 -18.42 0.86
C ASP A 607 7.83 -19.85 1.37
N GLN A 608 6.81 -20.02 2.23
CA GLN A 608 6.52 -21.28 2.92
C GLN A 608 5.11 -21.81 2.67
N GLY A 609 4.31 -21.08 1.91
CA GLY A 609 2.92 -21.43 1.66
C GLY A 609 2.07 -21.46 2.92
N PHE A 610 0.95 -22.18 2.86
CA PHE A 610 0.03 -22.37 3.97
C PHE A 610 0.41 -23.62 4.77
N ARG A 611 0.54 -23.48 6.08
CA ARG A 611 0.76 -24.57 7.03
C ARG A 611 -0.27 -24.52 8.14
N ALA A 612 -0.78 -25.67 8.52
CA ALA A 612 -1.74 -25.79 9.61
C ALA A 612 -1.44 -27.03 10.45
N GLY A 613 -1.87 -27.03 11.69
CA GLY A 613 -1.80 -28.20 12.54
C GLY A 613 -2.74 -28.07 13.72
N GLY A 614 -3.29 -29.19 14.16
CA GLY A 614 -4.28 -29.17 15.22
C GLY A 614 -4.90 -30.53 15.48
N HIS A 615 -6.05 -30.48 16.07
CA HIS A 615 -6.87 -31.68 16.29
C HIS A 615 -8.37 -31.35 16.22
N GLY A 616 -9.12 -32.26 15.67
CA GLY A 616 -10.59 -32.30 15.75
C GLY A 616 -11.04 -33.49 16.60
N VAL A 617 -12.08 -33.31 17.36
CA VAL A 617 -12.63 -34.34 18.22
C VAL A 617 -14.14 -34.38 18.07
N LEU A 618 -14.66 -35.53 17.69
CA LEU A 618 -16.09 -35.92 17.78
C LEU A 618 -16.24 -36.88 18.93
N LYS A 619 -17.21 -36.66 19.80
CA LYS A 619 -17.56 -37.54 20.91
C LYS A 619 -19.00 -37.92 20.83
N ASP A 620 -19.24 -39.21 21.07
CA ASP A 620 -20.57 -39.82 21.14
C ASP A 620 -21.48 -39.44 19.96
N GLY A 621 -20.88 -39.42 18.75
CA GLY A 621 -21.59 -39.09 17.54
C GLY A 621 -22.60 -40.15 17.15
N SER A 622 -23.76 -39.73 16.65
CA SER A 622 -24.72 -40.70 16.05
C SER A 622 -25.28 -40.14 14.75
N ALA A 623 -25.52 -41.05 13.83
CA ALA A 623 -26.07 -40.76 12.54
C ALA A 623 -27.00 -41.87 12.05
N TRP A 624 -28.06 -41.45 11.36
CA TRP A 624 -29.03 -42.36 10.78
C TRP A 624 -28.99 -42.24 9.27
N MET A 625 -28.97 -43.37 8.62
CA MET A 625 -29.15 -43.57 7.18
C MET A 625 -30.38 -44.44 6.96
N PRO A 626 -30.97 -44.54 5.76
CA PRO A 626 -32.19 -45.29 5.54
C PRO A 626 -32.16 -46.71 6.11
N ASP A 627 -31.05 -47.40 5.93
CA ASP A 627 -30.90 -48.80 6.33
C ASP A 627 -29.86 -49.00 7.45
N ASN A 628 -29.24 -47.92 7.94
CA ASN A 628 -28.17 -48.01 8.93
C ASN A 628 -28.34 -47.00 10.05
N LYS A 629 -28.03 -47.43 11.27
CA LYS A 629 -27.87 -46.52 12.41
C LYS A 629 -26.48 -46.68 12.96
N VAL A 630 -25.78 -45.58 13.11
CA VAL A 630 -24.43 -45.51 13.68
C VAL A 630 -24.53 -44.80 15.02
N ASN A 631 -24.09 -45.43 16.09
CA ASN A 631 -24.15 -44.87 17.45
C ASN A 631 -22.78 -44.89 18.11
N GLY A 632 -22.54 -43.91 18.96
CA GLY A 632 -21.34 -43.83 19.79
C GLY A 632 -20.05 -43.70 18.97
N VAL A 633 -20.00 -42.71 18.06
CA VAL A 633 -18.84 -42.43 17.26
C VAL A 633 -17.93 -41.49 18.02
N ASP A 634 -16.78 -41.98 18.42
CA ASP A 634 -15.67 -41.21 18.93
C ASP A 634 -14.56 -41.11 17.86
N PHE A 635 -14.26 -39.91 17.43
CA PHE A 635 -13.25 -39.66 16.39
C PHE A 635 -12.29 -38.55 16.83
N VAL A 636 -11.01 -38.87 16.79
CA VAL A 636 -9.96 -37.90 17.10
C VAL A 636 -9.01 -37.78 15.93
N LEU A 637 -8.88 -36.58 15.37
CA LEU A 637 -8.07 -36.26 14.20
C LEU A 637 -6.95 -35.31 14.58
N PRO A 638 -5.79 -35.77 15.04
CA PRO A 638 -4.59 -34.96 15.12
C PRO A 638 -3.93 -34.90 13.73
N PHE A 639 -3.68 -33.68 13.28
CA PHE A 639 -3.13 -33.47 11.93
C PHE A 639 -2.10 -32.35 11.88
N ARG A 640 -1.27 -32.38 10.85
CA ARG A 640 -0.44 -31.30 10.37
C ARG A 640 -0.56 -31.24 8.84
N PHE A 641 -0.76 -30.06 8.32
CA PHE A 641 -0.79 -29.79 6.88
C PHE A 641 0.36 -28.86 6.50
N GLY A 642 1.06 -29.15 5.46
CA GLY A 642 2.14 -28.34 4.92
C GLY A 642 2.70 -28.98 3.65
N ASP A 643 3.26 -28.16 2.77
CA ASP A 643 3.86 -28.60 1.52
C ASP A 643 2.92 -29.48 0.65
N GLY A 644 1.62 -29.10 0.66
CA GLY A 644 0.56 -29.81 -0.07
C GLY A 644 0.18 -31.20 0.49
N ALA A 645 0.68 -31.60 1.65
CA ALA A 645 0.43 -32.91 2.24
C ALA A 645 -0.13 -32.82 3.66
N TRP A 646 -0.94 -33.83 4.02
CA TRP A 646 -1.43 -34.05 5.36
C TRP A 646 -0.52 -35.04 6.08
N HIS A 647 -0.04 -34.69 7.25
CA HIS A 647 0.64 -35.61 8.16
C HIS A 647 -0.32 -35.92 9.31
N LEU A 648 -0.80 -37.14 9.33
CA LEU A 648 -1.80 -37.63 10.28
C LEU A 648 -1.11 -38.36 11.42
N GLY A 649 -1.60 -38.14 12.62
CA GLY A 649 -1.11 -38.90 13.75
C GLY A 649 0.27 -38.50 14.26
N THR A 650 0.73 -37.24 14.10
CA THR A 650 2.06 -36.78 14.52
C THR A 650 2.28 -36.79 16.05
N ARG A 651 1.21 -36.72 16.83
CA ARG A 651 1.25 -36.72 18.31
C ARG A 651 0.40 -37.86 18.94
N GLY A 652 0.04 -38.83 18.16
CA GLY A 652 -0.84 -39.92 18.46
C GLY A 652 -1.67 -40.24 17.22
N PRO A 653 -2.12 -41.46 16.97
CA PRO A 653 -2.87 -41.82 15.78
C PRO A 653 -4.19 -41.07 15.67
N VAL A 654 -4.67 -40.90 14.44
CA VAL A 654 -6.08 -40.61 14.21
C VAL A 654 -6.88 -41.80 14.70
N THR A 655 -7.80 -41.62 15.62
CA THR A 655 -8.55 -42.71 16.20
C THR A 655 -10.02 -42.63 15.81
N LEU A 656 -10.55 -43.76 15.38
CA LEU A 656 -11.97 -43.95 15.16
C LEU A 656 -12.44 -45.07 16.06
N ARG A 657 -13.46 -44.82 16.85
CA ARG A 657 -14.16 -45.81 17.72
C ARG A 657 -15.64 -45.64 17.47
N ILE A 658 -16.33 -46.74 17.17
CA ILE A 658 -17.78 -46.73 16.98
C ILE A 658 -18.37 -47.82 17.89
N ALA A 659 -19.26 -47.40 18.74
CA ALA A 659 -19.88 -48.35 19.70
C ALA A 659 -20.74 -49.39 18.96
N GLU A 660 -21.53 -48.96 18.00
CA GLU A 660 -22.45 -49.83 17.33
C GLU A 660 -22.86 -49.28 15.94
N VAL A 661 -22.90 -50.18 14.99
CA VAL A 661 -23.52 -49.99 13.67
C VAL A 661 -24.60 -51.01 13.50
N ILE A 662 -25.84 -50.57 13.39
CA ILE A 662 -27.02 -51.42 13.24
C ILE A 662 -27.45 -51.40 11.79
N ASN A 663 -27.45 -52.60 11.20
CA ASN A 663 -27.96 -52.87 9.88
C ASN A 663 -28.62 -54.28 9.92
N LEU A 664 -28.61 -55.03 8.81
CA LEU A 664 -28.96 -56.44 8.77
C LEU A 664 -28.19 -57.26 9.81
N VAL A 665 -26.94 -56.86 10.04
CA VAL A 665 -26.07 -57.40 11.08
C VAL A 665 -25.65 -56.24 11.98
N THR A 666 -25.63 -56.47 13.26
CA THR A 666 -25.11 -55.45 14.21
C THR A 666 -23.62 -55.69 14.41
N ALA A 667 -22.84 -54.64 14.04
CA ALA A 667 -21.41 -54.57 14.32
C ALA A 667 -21.18 -53.70 15.55
N LYS A 668 -20.32 -54.14 16.47
CA LYS A 668 -20.01 -53.45 17.74
C LYS A 668 -18.51 -53.23 17.92
N ASN A 669 -18.17 -52.32 18.79
CA ASN A 669 -16.78 -52.05 19.20
C ASN A 669 -15.82 -51.88 18.02
N ILE A 670 -16.26 -51.12 17.04
CA ILE A 670 -15.44 -50.86 15.84
C ILE A 670 -14.30 -49.91 16.19
N THR A 671 -13.10 -50.35 15.90
CA THR A 671 -11.89 -49.55 16.13
C THR A 671 -11.06 -49.44 14.86
N ALA A 672 -10.41 -48.33 14.68
CA ALA A 672 -9.41 -48.12 13.65
C ALA A 672 -8.49 -46.95 14.02
N ASP A 673 -7.22 -47.09 13.78
CA ASP A 673 -6.22 -46.07 14.00
C ASP A 673 -5.48 -45.76 12.67
N LEU A 674 -5.27 -44.49 12.36
CA LEU A 674 -4.62 -44.05 11.12
C LEU A 674 -3.44 -43.14 11.44
N GLN A 675 -2.30 -43.37 10.74
CA GLN A 675 -1.09 -42.59 10.91
C GLN A 675 -0.31 -42.56 9.59
N GLY A 676 0.35 -41.39 9.29
CA GLY A 676 1.21 -41.30 8.13
C GLY A 676 0.93 -40.03 7.31
N ARG A 677 1.43 -40.03 6.10
CA ARG A 677 1.29 -38.93 5.14
C ARG A 677 0.19 -39.24 4.12
N TYR A 678 -0.57 -38.16 3.75
CA TYR A 678 -1.52 -38.23 2.65
C TYR A 678 -1.37 -36.98 1.75
N PRO A 679 -1.20 -37.12 0.45
CA PRO A 679 -0.94 -38.37 -0.30
C PRO A 679 0.33 -39.09 0.22
N TRP A 680 0.27 -40.41 0.21
CA TRP A 680 1.38 -41.23 0.73
C TRP A 680 2.53 -41.34 -0.27
N THR A 681 3.72 -41.64 0.24
CA THR A 681 4.92 -41.96 -0.54
C THR A 681 5.55 -43.24 -0.02
N GLU A 682 6.52 -43.79 -0.71
CA GLU A 682 7.27 -44.95 -0.22
C GLU A 682 8.01 -44.67 1.10
N GLU A 683 8.54 -43.48 1.23
CA GLU A 683 9.31 -43.06 2.42
C GLU A 683 8.39 -42.71 3.59
N GLU A 684 7.25 -42.10 3.31
CA GLU A 684 6.24 -41.70 4.30
C GLU A 684 4.89 -42.39 3.99
N PRO A 685 4.73 -43.66 4.35
CA PRO A 685 3.51 -44.43 4.10
C PRO A 685 2.35 -43.98 4.99
N LEU A 686 1.15 -44.26 4.52
CA LEU A 686 -0.06 -44.18 5.33
C LEU A 686 -0.35 -45.57 5.92
N LEU A 687 -0.50 -45.61 7.24
CA LEU A 687 -0.72 -46.84 8.00
C LEU A 687 -2.08 -46.79 8.66
N LEU A 688 -2.93 -47.78 8.34
CA LEU A 688 -4.17 -48.06 9.08
C LEU A 688 -3.86 -49.26 9.99
N THR A 689 -4.05 -49.09 11.29
CA THR A 689 -3.73 -50.08 12.31
C THR A 689 -4.89 -50.34 13.28
N ASP A 690 -4.78 -51.42 14.04
CA ASP A 690 -5.71 -51.77 15.11
C ASP A 690 -7.18 -51.76 14.70
N VAL A 691 -7.43 -52.24 13.48
CA VAL A 691 -8.80 -52.41 12.99
C VAL A 691 -9.41 -53.63 13.67
N SER A 692 -10.51 -53.41 14.36
CA SER A 692 -11.28 -54.44 15.03
C SER A 692 -12.77 -54.19 14.89
N VAL A 693 -13.54 -55.23 14.69
CA VAL A 693 -15.00 -55.16 14.60
C VAL A 693 -15.57 -56.42 15.25
N ASP A 694 -16.41 -56.29 16.24
CA ASP A 694 -17.18 -57.37 16.81
C ASP A 694 -18.47 -57.55 16.00
N VAL A 695 -18.61 -58.67 15.37
CA VAL A 695 -19.73 -58.93 14.46
C VAL A 695 -20.04 -60.44 14.42
N LEU A 696 -21.28 -60.80 14.22
CA LEU A 696 -21.73 -62.23 14.12
C LEU A 696 -21.21 -63.06 15.28
N GLY A 697 -21.28 -62.57 16.52
CA GLY A 697 -20.84 -63.27 17.70
C GLY A 697 -19.34 -63.58 17.83
N GLY A 698 -18.55 -63.16 16.86
CA GLY A 698 -17.08 -63.23 16.81
C GLY A 698 -16.45 -61.84 16.56
N ASN A 699 -15.22 -61.85 16.07
CA ASN A 699 -14.58 -60.59 15.70
C ASN A 699 -13.77 -60.69 14.40
N VAL A 700 -13.64 -59.53 13.78
CA VAL A 700 -12.82 -59.31 12.57
C VAL A 700 -11.67 -58.36 12.94
N LEU A 701 -10.44 -58.77 12.67
CA LEU A 701 -9.24 -58.08 13.05
C LEU A 701 -8.34 -57.83 11.85
N MET A 702 -7.79 -56.62 11.74
CA MET A 702 -6.67 -56.32 10.83
C MET A 702 -5.62 -55.53 11.59
N LYS A 703 -4.43 -56.10 11.71
CA LYS A 703 -3.36 -55.46 12.48
C LYS A 703 -2.85 -54.22 11.80
N GLN A 704 -2.63 -54.28 10.48
CA GLN A 704 -2.04 -53.20 9.73
C GLN A 704 -2.40 -53.32 8.24
N LEU A 705 -2.69 -52.20 7.66
CA LEU A 705 -2.69 -51.92 6.22
C LEU A 705 -1.72 -50.78 5.97
N ARG A 706 -0.75 -50.98 5.08
CA ARG A 706 0.22 -49.98 4.67
C ARG A 706 -0.08 -49.49 3.26
N MET A 707 -0.05 -48.21 3.02
CA MET A 707 -0.15 -47.63 1.68
C MET A 707 1.10 -46.82 1.35
N PRO A 708 1.78 -47.03 0.24
CA PRO A 708 1.50 -48.04 -0.78
C PRO A 708 1.71 -49.48 -0.25
N GLN A 709 0.92 -50.45 -0.76
CA GLN A 709 1.03 -51.86 -0.35
C GLN A 709 2.10 -52.57 -1.17
N HIS A 710 2.96 -53.34 -0.47
CA HIS A 710 3.85 -54.34 -1.07
C HIS A 710 3.37 -55.75 -0.68
N ASP A 711 2.71 -55.86 0.45
CA ASP A 711 2.16 -57.12 0.97
C ASP A 711 0.67 -56.92 1.26
N PRO A 712 -0.12 -58.01 1.21
CA PRO A 712 -1.53 -57.94 1.53
C PRO A 712 -1.77 -57.63 3.01
N ALA A 713 -2.75 -56.83 3.32
CA ALA A 713 -3.23 -56.65 4.68
C ALA A 713 -4.07 -57.86 5.09
N LEU A 714 -3.69 -58.49 6.21
CA LEU A 714 -4.35 -59.72 6.62
C LEU A 714 -5.56 -59.41 7.49
N LEU A 715 -6.74 -59.63 6.93
CA LEU A 715 -8.01 -59.55 7.65
C LEU A 715 -8.29 -60.90 8.29
N ARG A 716 -8.26 -60.98 9.61
CA ARG A 716 -8.52 -62.20 10.37
C ARG A 716 -9.97 -62.23 10.85
N LEU A 717 -10.62 -63.35 10.61
CA LEU A 717 -11.98 -63.61 11.03
C LEU A 717 -11.90 -64.66 12.17
N ASN A 718 -12.42 -64.33 13.33
CA ASN A 718 -12.33 -65.21 14.49
C ASN A 718 -13.71 -65.56 15.03
N ASN A 719 -14.06 -66.84 15.02
CA ASN A 719 -15.26 -67.42 15.56
C ASN A 719 -16.57 -66.75 15.13
N LEU A 720 -16.69 -66.39 13.87
CA LEU A 720 -17.91 -65.80 13.37
C LEU A 720 -19.05 -66.85 13.35
N SER A 721 -20.18 -66.47 13.89
CA SER A 721 -21.35 -67.37 13.98
C SER A 721 -22.03 -67.54 12.63
N SER A 722 -22.04 -68.78 12.11
CA SER A 722 -22.73 -69.05 10.87
C SER A 722 -24.25 -68.89 11.03
N SER A 723 -24.79 -69.17 12.24
CA SER A 723 -26.22 -69.00 12.53
C SER A 723 -26.66 -67.52 12.47
N GLU A 724 -25.84 -66.61 12.99
CA GLU A 724 -26.11 -65.15 12.88
C GLU A 724 -26.01 -64.68 11.46
N LEU A 725 -24.98 -65.11 10.70
CA LEU A 725 -24.83 -64.80 9.30
C LEU A 725 -26.05 -65.29 8.49
N VAL A 726 -26.44 -66.53 8.63
CA VAL A 726 -27.58 -67.08 7.93
C VAL A 726 -28.89 -66.39 8.32
N SER A 727 -29.08 -66.11 9.62
CA SER A 727 -30.26 -65.36 10.10
C SER A 727 -30.32 -63.94 9.51
N ALA A 728 -29.17 -63.24 9.31
CA ALA A 728 -29.12 -61.94 8.74
C ALA A 728 -29.49 -61.95 7.25
N VAL A 729 -29.02 -62.94 6.50
CA VAL A 729 -29.34 -63.10 5.07
C VAL A 729 -30.73 -63.72 4.87
N ASN A 730 -31.23 -64.49 5.91
CA ASN A 730 -32.53 -65.13 5.95
C ASN A 730 -32.86 -65.96 4.69
N PRO A 731 -31.97 -66.86 4.25
CA PRO A 731 -32.24 -67.72 3.13
C PRO A 731 -33.29 -68.74 3.57
N LYS A 732 -34.35 -68.88 2.81
CA LYS A 732 -35.45 -69.88 3.08
C LYS A 732 -35.02 -71.35 2.87
N GLN A 733 -33.90 -71.58 2.15
CA GLN A 733 -33.48 -72.86 1.67
C GLN A 733 -32.61 -73.66 2.61
N PHE A 734 -31.87 -72.96 3.55
CA PHE A 734 -30.97 -73.65 4.46
C PHE A 734 -30.79 -72.93 5.79
N ALA A 735 -30.39 -73.63 6.81
CA ALA A 735 -29.97 -73.14 8.08
C ALA A 735 -28.60 -73.72 8.45
N MET A 736 -27.77 -72.90 9.08
CA MET A 736 -26.44 -73.27 9.54
C MET A 736 -26.25 -72.89 10.98
N SER A 737 -25.51 -73.72 11.75
CA SER A 737 -25.05 -73.37 13.09
C SER A 737 -23.55 -73.66 13.23
N GLY A 738 -22.96 -73.13 14.30
CA GLY A 738 -21.54 -73.24 14.58
C GLY A 738 -20.79 -71.96 14.21
N ALA A 739 -19.48 -71.98 14.27
CA ALA A 739 -18.64 -70.84 14.01
C ALA A 739 -17.51 -71.14 13.01
N PHE A 740 -17.13 -70.17 12.26
CA PHE A 740 -16.01 -70.27 11.34
C PHE A 740 -14.97 -69.19 11.64
N SER A 741 -13.73 -69.47 11.25
CA SER A 741 -12.61 -68.55 11.32
C SER A 741 -11.85 -68.61 10.02
N GLY A 742 -11.07 -67.53 9.74
CA GLY A 742 -10.30 -67.48 8.53
C GLY A 742 -9.36 -66.32 8.44
N ALA A 743 -8.79 -66.14 7.28
CA ALA A 743 -7.95 -65.05 6.95
C ALA A 743 -8.11 -64.65 5.48
N LEU A 744 -8.30 -63.37 5.25
CA LEU A 744 -8.47 -62.79 3.95
C LEU A 744 -7.31 -61.82 3.68
N PRO A 745 -6.35 -62.19 2.81
CA PRO A 745 -5.30 -61.26 2.35
C PRO A 745 -5.89 -60.17 1.47
N LEU A 746 -5.98 -58.92 1.99
CA LEU A 746 -6.64 -57.79 1.38
C LEU A 746 -5.64 -56.95 0.60
N TRP A 747 -5.97 -56.64 -0.64
CA TRP A 747 -5.25 -55.74 -1.50
C TRP A 747 -6.14 -54.57 -1.90
N LEU A 748 -5.63 -53.30 -1.81
CA LEU A 748 -6.32 -52.11 -2.26
C LEU A 748 -5.69 -51.52 -3.52
N ASN A 749 -4.47 -51.96 -3.88
CA ASN A 749 -3.70 -51.46 -5.03
C ASN A 749 -3.33 -52.55 -6.03
N ASN A 750 -3.95 -53.74 -5.97
CA ASN A 750 -3.66 -54.81 -6.92
C ASN A 750 -4.59 -54.67 -8.13
N GLU A 751 -4.02 -54.86 -9.32
CA GLU A 751 -4.73 -54.68 -10.62
C GLU A 751 -5.91 -55.64 -10.82
N LYS A 752 -5.87 -56.79 -10.16
CA LYS A 752 -6.87 -57.84 -10.37
C LYS A 752 -7.66 -58.23 -9.09
N TRP A 753 -7.02 -58.22 -7.94
CA TRP A 753 -7.55 -58.85 -6.75
C TRP A 753 -7.78 -57.88 -5.61
N ILE A 754 -8.96 -57.97 -4.98
CA ILE A 754 -9.25 -57.40 -3.65
C ILE A 754 -8.83 -58.38 -2.58
N VAL A 755 -9.20 -59.63 -2.73
CA VAL A 755 -8.79 -60.75 -1.86
C VAL A 755 -8.23 -61.87 -2.72
N LYS A 756 -7.01 -62.33 -2.42
CA LYS A 756 -6.36 -63.41 -3.11
C LYS A 756 -5.91 -64.45 -2.11
N ASP A 757 -6.26 -65.71 -2.40
CA ASP A 757 -5.90 -66.90 -1.56
C ASP A 757 -6.38 -66.74 -0.11
N GLY A 758 -7.55 -66.13 0.10
CA GLY A 758 -8.23 -66.15 1.38
C GLY A 758 -8.73 -67.56 1.74
N TRP A 759 -8.86 -67.79 3.02
CA TRP A 759 -9.37 -69.09 3.50
C TRP A 759 -10.32 -68.91 4.67
N LEU A 760 -11.29 -69.82 4.77
CA LEU A 760 -12.20 -70.00 5.89
C LEU A 760 -12.18 -71.46 6.31
N ALA A 761 -12.33 -71.72 7.63
CA ALA A 761 -12.49 -73.04 8.18
C ALA A 761 -13.44 -72.98 9.38
N ASN A 762 -14.06 -74.05 9.66
CA ASN A 762 -14.87 -74.12 10.87
C ASN A 762 -14.01 -74.08 12.13
N SER A 763 -14.46 -73.36 13.13
CA SER A 763 -13.80 -73.21 14.44
C SER A 763 -14.22 -74.34 15.44
N GLY A 764 -15.16 -75.10 15.09
CA GLY A 764 -15.72 -76.20 15.87
C GLY A 764 -16.74 -76.94 15.02
N PRO A 765 -17.48 -77.89 15.61
CA PRO A 765 -18.55 -78.55 14.88
C PRO A 765 -19.60 -77.59 14.38
N MET A 766 -19.97 -77.73 13.11
CA MET A 766 -21.03 -76.98 12.46
C MET A 766 -22.14 -77.87 12.00
N THR A 767 -23.33 -77.35 11.85
CA THR A 767 -24.46 -78.07 11.26
C THR A 767 -24.98 -77.33 10.07
N LEU A 768 -25.29 -78.08 8.99
CA LEU A 768 -26.01 -77.61 7.83
C LEU A 768 -27.35 -78.34 7.76
N ARG A 769 -28.42 -77.58 7.60
CA ARG A 769 -29.78 -78.13 7.44
C ARG A 769 -30.41 -77.49 6.23
N LEU A 770 -30.78 -78.33 5.24
CA LEU A 770 -31.56 -77.89 4.10
C LEU A 770 -33.04 -77.90 4.44
N ASP A 771 -33.80 -76.94 3.90
CA ASP A 771 -35.24 -76.88 3.96
C ASP A 771 -35.81 -78.09 3.26
N LYS A 772 -36.89 -78.69 3.88
CA LYS A 772 -37.49 -79.87 3.37
C LYS A 772 -38.05 -79.73 1.98
N ASP A 773 -38.81 -78.64 1.71
CA ASP A 773 -39.46 -78.41 0.45
C ASP A 773 -38.46 -78.16 -0.67
N THR A 774 -37.36 -77.43 -0.38
CA THR A 774 -36.24 -77.22 -1.30
C THR A 774 -35.53 -78.56 -1.62
N ALA A 775 -35.27 -79.35 -0.62
CA ALA A 775 -34.69 -80.71 -0.79
C ALA A 775 -35.58 -81.66 -1.61
N ASP A 776 -36.86 -81.65 -1.34
CA ASP A 776 -37.83 -82.50 -2.03
C ASP A 776 -38.08 -82.03 -3.49
N ALA A 777 -37.98 -80.77 -3.79
CA ALA A 777 -38.06 -80.25 -5.15
C ALA A 777 -36.91 -80.72 -6.03
N VAL A 778 -35.68 -80.66 -5.57
CA VAL A 778 -34.50 -81.15 -6.28
C VAL A 778 -34.46 -82.63 -6.47
N VAL A 779 -34.98 -83.41 -5.49
CA VAL A 779 -35.09 -84.85 -5.56
C VAL A 779 -36.07 -85.27 -6.64
N LYS A 780 -37.15 -84.53 -6.85
CA LYS A 780 -38.14 -84.86 -7.92
C LYS A 780 -37.56 -84.63 -9.35
N ASP A 781 -36.69 -83.71 -9.54
CA ASP A 781 -36.18 -83.40 -10.87
C ASP A 781 -34.97 -84.29 -11.31
N ASN A 782 -34.25 -84.87 -10.34
CA ASN A 782 -33.07 -85.68 -10.63
C ASN A 782 -32.81 -86.73 -9.56
N MET A 783 -33.11 -88.03 -9.88
CA MET A 783 -32.98 -89.18 -8.97
C MET A 783 -31.54 -89.41 -8.46
N THR A 784 -30.54 -89.09 -9.27
CA THR A 784 -29.12 -89.30 -8.87
C THR A 784 -28.63 -88.18 -7.96
N ALA A 785 -29.04 -86.97 -8.24
CA ALA A 785 -28.79 -85.81 -7.33
C ALA A 785 -29.62 -85.90 -6.01
N GLY A 786 -30.83 -86.56 -6.11
CA GLY A 786 -31.72 -86.69 -4.97
C GLY A 786 -31.12 -87.52 -3.85
N SER A 787 -30.35 -88.57 -4.13
CA SER A 787 -29.68 -89.33 -3.11
C SER A 787 -28.59 -88.51 -2.38
N ALA A 788 -27.83 -87.72 -3.10
CA ALA A 788 -26.82 -86.86 -2.49
C ALA A 788 -27.43 -85.75 -1.66
N ILE A 789 -28.56 -85.18 -2.08
CA ILE A 789 -29.28 -84.15 -1.34
C ILE A 789 -29.91 -84.66 -0.07
N ASN A 790 -30.35 -85.88 -0.07
CA ASN A 790 -30.85 -86.47 1.18
C ASN A 790 -29.75 -86.56 2.26
N TRP A 791 -28.54 -86.82 1.90
CA TRP A 791 -27.39 -86.70 2.83
C TRP A 791 -27.06 -85.28 3.27
N LEU A 792 -27.47 -84.27 2.55
CA LEU A 792 -27.26 -82.84 2.91
C LEU A 792 -28.45 -82.23 3.70
N ARG A 793 -29.59 -82.92 3.80
CA ARG A 793 -30.76 -82.47 4.61
C ARG A 793 -30.39 -82.11 6.03
N TYR A 794 -29.48 -82.87 6.63
CA TYR A 794 -28.89 -82.60 7.95
C TYR A 794 -27.50 -83.22 7.95
N MET A 795 -26.52 -82.29 8.02
CA MET A 795 -25.11 -82.63 7.99
C MET A 795 -24.41 -82.01 9.19
N GLU A 796 -23.76 -82.86 9.99
CA GLU A 796 -22.82 -82.37 11.00
C GLU A 796 -21.42 -82.22 10.38
N ILE A 797 -20.99 -81.03 10.17
CA ILE A 797 -19.69 -80.67 9.56
C ILE A 797 -18.64 -80.82 10.65
N SER A 798 -17.77 -81.78 10.50
CA SER A 798 -16.59 -81.94 11.38
C SER A 798 -15.40 -81.08 10.92
N ARG A 799 -15.23 -80.90 9.62
CA ARG A 799 -14.14 -80.13 9.03
C ARG A 799 -14.62 -79.43 7.78
N SER A 800 -14.31 -78.12 7.66
CA SER A 800 -14.49 -77.41 6.43
C SER A 800 -13.25 -76.58 6.12
N SER A 801 -12.90 -76.46 4.86
CA SER A 801 -11.84 -75.56 4.35
C SER A 801 -12.32 -74.96 3.06
N THR A 802 -12.39 -73.64 3.04
CA THR A 802 -12.87 -72.89 1.91
C THR A 802 -11.77 -71.91 1.44
N LYS A 803 -11.41 -72.01 0.21
CA LYS A 803 -10.55 -71.01 -0.46
C LYS A 803 -11.42 -69.91 -1.04
N ILE A 804 -11.03 -68.64 -0.86
CA ILE A 804 -11.78 -67.50 -1.31
C ILE A 804 -10.88 -66.59 -2.12
N ASN A 805 -11.36 -66.17 -3.31
CA ASN A 805 -10.76 -65.09 -4.06
C ASN A 805 -11.88 -64.10 -4.43
N LEU A 806 -11.56 -62.84 -4.41
CA LEU A 806 -12.42 -61.73 -4.82
C LEU A 806 -11.61 -60.83 -5.75
N ASP A 807 -12.12 -60.63 -6.92
CA ASP A 807 -11.46 -59.70 -7.88
C ASP A 807 -12.02 -58.27 -7.79
N ASN A 808 -11.40 -57.36 -8.56
CA ASN A 808 -11.80 -55.95 -8.59
C ASN A 808 -13.14 -55.70 -9.29
N LEU A 809 -13.67 -56.64 -10.03
CA LEU A 809 -15.00 -56.59 -10.66
C LEU A 809 -16.10 -57.07 -9.71
N GLY A 810 -15.72 -57.58 -8.51
CA GLY A 810 -16.62 -58.10 -7.53
C GLY A 810 -16.93 -59.59 -7.69
N GLU A 811 -16.25 -60.28 -8.62
CA GLU A 811 -16.43 -61.72 -8.81
C GLU A 811 -15.77 -62.47 -7.63
N LEU A 812 -16.62 -63.07 -6.77
CA LEU A 812 -16.23 -63.90 -5.67
C LEU A 812 -16.18 -65.38 -6.13
N THR A 813 -15.02 -65.97 -6.02
CA THR A 813 -14.87 -67.45 -6.21
C THR A 813 -14.60 -68.10 -4.88
N MET A 814 -15.42 -69.10 -4.54
CA MET A 814 -15.28 -69.92 -3.36
C MET A 814 -15.13 -71.36 -3.72
N GLN A 815 -14.10 -72.03 -3.19
CA GLN A 815 -13.85 -73.44 -3.33
C GLN A 815 -13.83 -74.08 -1.95
N ALA A 816 -14.89 -74.82 -1.59
CA ALA A 816 -15.04 -75.39 -0.28
C ALA A 816 -14.89 -76.88 -0.34
N THR A 817 -14.12 -77.44 0.53
CA THR A 817 -14.07 -78.84 0.84
C THR A 817 -14.66 -79.09 2.23
N ILE A 818 -15.76 -79.80 2.30
CA ILE A 818 -16.55 -80.00 3.57
C ILE A 818 -16.61 -81.44 3.85
N THR A 819 -16.17 -81.85 5.00
CA THR A 819 -16.29 -83.22 5.53
C THR A 819 -17.21 -83.23 6.74
N GLY A 820 -18.15 -84.05 6.75
CA GLY A 820 -19.16 -84.22 7.86
C GLY A 820 -19.84 -85.56 7.87
N ASN A 821 -20.64 -85.71 8.91
CA ASN A 821 -21.47 -86.89 9.09
C ASN A 821 -22.92 -86.49 8.88
N SER A 822 -23.63 -87.35 8.12
CA SER A 822 -25.09 -87.24 7.95
C SER A 822 -25.78 -88.55 8.32
N ARG A 823 -27.03 -88.42 8.71
CA ARG A 823 -27.84 -89.58 9.09
C ARG A 823 -29.08 -89.65 8.17
N VAL A 824 -29.12 -90.66 7.31
CA VAL A 824 -30.22 -90.94 6.39
C VAL A 824 -30.76 -92.36 6.70
N ASP A 825 -32.07 -92.50 6.92
CA ASP A 825 -32.78 -93.76 7.23
C ASP A 825 -32.07 -94.56 8.33
N GLY A 826 -31.63 -93.94 9.41
CA GLY A 826 -30.98 -94.55 10.55
C GLY A 826 -29.53 -94.99 10.36
N LYS A 827 -28.93 -94.79 9.20
CA LYS A 827 -27.55 -95.04 8.84
C LYS A 827 -26.73 -93.73 8.91
N THR A 828 -25.61 -93.70 9.66
CA THR A 828 -24.68 -92.64 9.67
C THR A 828 -23.60 -92.86 8.59
N GLY A 829 -23.39 -91.88 7.70
CA GLY A 829 -22.38 -91.90 6.69
C GLY A 829 -21.54 -90.64 6.66
N THR A 830 -20.25 -90.75 6.36
CA THR A 830 -19.37 -89.60 6.16
C THR A 830 -19.60 -89.04 4.75
N VAL A 831 -19.82 -87.76 4.66
CA VAL A 831 -20.06 -87.08 3.45
C VAL A 831 -18.85 -86.14 3.20
N ASN A 832 -18.27 -86.23 2.04
CA ASN A 832 -17.28 -85.30 1.53
C ASN A 832 -17.87 -84.48 0.41
N LEU A 833 -18.00 -83.19 0.57
CA LEU A 833 -18.61 -82.29 -0.38
C LEU A 833 -17.51 -81.34 -0.90
N ASN A 834 -17.33 -81.30 -2.20
CA ASN A 834 -16.54 -80.19 -2.87
C ASN A 834 -17.59 -79.29 -3.49
N TYR A 835 -17.53 -78.04 -3.06
CA TYR A 835 -18.47 -77.02 -3.50
C TYR A 835 -17.70 -75.88 -4.13
N ASN A 836 -18.02 -75.56 -5.34
CA ASN A 836 -17.48 -74.39 -6.06
C ASN A 836 -18.63 -73.42 -6.27
N HIS A 837 -18.39 -72.17 -5.89
CA HIS A 837 -19.34 -71.07 -6.01
C HIS A 837 -18.68 -69.89 -6.67
N GLU A 838 -19.39 -69.32 -7.62
CA GLU A 838 -19.01 -68.08 -8.29
C GLU A 838 -20.20 -67.11 -8.22
N GLU A 839 -19.98 -65.92 -7.66
CA GLU A 839 -21.02 -64.94 -7.45
C GLU A 839 -20.43 -63.54 -7.55
N ASN A 840 -21.16 -62.62 -8.21
CA ASN A 840 -20.78 -61.22 -8.16
C ASN A 840 -21.29 -60.59 -6.85
N ILE A 841 -20.33 -60.27 -5.96
CA ILE A 841 -20.65 -59.81 -4.61
C ILE A 841 -21.25 -58.40 -4.62
N PHE A 842 -20.93 -57.60 -5.62
CA PHE A 842 -21.49 -56.27 -5.73
C PHE A 842 -22.95 -56.34 -6.19
N THR A 843 -23.30 -57.27 -7.04
CA THR A 843 -24.69 -57.50 -7.46
C THR A 843 -25.50 -58.10 -6.32
N LEU A 844 -24.90 -59.08 -5.60
CA LEU A 844 -25.48 -59.64 -4.39
C LEU A 844 -25.71 -58.58 -3.32
N TRP A 845 -24.77 -57.72 -3.09
CA TRP A 845 -24.85 -56.63 -2.12
C TRP A 845 -25.94 -55.61 -2.47
N ARG A 846 -26.07 -55.27 -3.77
CA ARG A 846 -27.20 -54.45 -4.27
C ARG A 846 -28.53 -55.10 -3.98
N SER A 847 -28.62 -56.41 -4.19
CA SER A 847 -29.84 -57.17 -3.94
C SER A 847 -30.20 -57.28 -2.45
N LEU A 848 -29.17 -57.26 -1.59
CA LEU A 848 -29.31 -57.24 -0.12
C LEU A 848 -29.47 -55.80 0.46
N ARG A 849 -29.62 -54.81 -0.38
CA ARG A 849 -29.86 -53.39 -0.01
C ARG A 849 -28.77 -52.75 0.87
N PHE A 850 -27.51 -53.13 0.75
CA PHE A 850 -26.41 -52.31 1.19
C PHE A 850 -26.26 -51.14 0.22
N GLY A 851 -26.45 -49.93 0.72
CA GLY A 851 -26.64 -48.75 -0.11
C GLY A 851 -25.57 -48.51 -1.17
N ASP A 852 -25.99 -47.95 -2.31
CA ASP A 852 -25.20 -47.60 -3.52
C ASP A 852 -23.90 -46.83 -3.26
N ASN A 853 -23.70 -46.27 -2.09
CA ASN A 853 -22.61 -45.36 -1.76
C ASN A 853 -21.26 -46.06 -1.49
N LEU A 854 -21.25 -47.26 -0.90
CA LEU A 854 -19.98 -47.97 -0.68
C LEU A 854 -19.41 -48.48 -1.98
N GLN A 855 -20.29 -48.91 -2.89
CA GLN A 855 -19.89 -49.31 -4.23
C GLN A 855 -19.32 -48.11 -5.04
N THR A 856 -20.02 -47.00 -5.03
CA THR A 856 -19.55 -45.74 -5.70
C THR A 856 -18.24 -45.25 -5.10
N TRP A 857 -18.07 -45.38 -3.78
CA TRP A 857 -16.82 -45.07 -3.12
C TRP A 857 -15.68 -46.01 -3.50
N LEU A 858 -15.95 -47.35 -3.54
CA LEU A 858 -14.96 -48.34 -4.00
C LEU A 858 -14.64 -48.19 -5.48
N GLU A 859 -15.64 -47.92 -6.32
CA GLU A 859 -15.45 -47.65 -7.76
C GLU A 859 -14.66 -46.36 -7.99
N GLN A 860 -14.82 -45.31 -7.18
CA GLN A 860 -14.11 -44.05 -7.30
C GLN A 860 -12.72 -44.06 -6.68
N ASN A 861 -12.48 -44.86 -5.65
CA ASN A 861 -11.24 -44.87 -4.89
C ASN A 861 -10.36 -46.12 -5.14
N ALA A 862 -10.89 -47.11 -5.82
CA ALA A 862 -10.12 -48.28 -6.33
C ALA A 862 -9.50 -47.97 -7.71
N HIS A 863 -9.19 -46.74 -8.01
CA HIS A 863 -8.49 -46.40 -9.24
C HIS A 863 -7.07 -46.94 -9.21
N LEU A 864 -6.71 -47.62 -10.30
CA LEU A 864 -5.33 -47.91 -10.65
C LEU A 864 -4.47 -46.63 -10.52
N PRO A 865 -3.27 -46.72 -10.01
CA PRO A 865 -2.35 -45.57 -10.08
C PRO A 865 -2.26 -45.14 -11.54
N GLU A 866 -2.59 -43.90 -11.82
CA GLU A 866 -2.31 -43.29 -13.13
C GLU A 866 -0.85 -43.57 -13.46
N ASN A 867 -0.62 -44.28 -14.56
CA ASN A 867 0.72 -44.47 -15.07
C ASN A 867 1.30 -43.08 -15.32
N ASP A 868 2.24 -42.66 -14.50
CA ASP A 868 3.12 -41.53 -14.79
C ASP A 868 3.76 -41.80 -16.15
N CYS A 869 3.20 -41.20 -17.18
CA CYS A 869 3.86 -41.14 -18.47
C CYS A 869 5.09 -40.26 -18.31
N PRO A 870 6.30 -40.77 -18.52
CA PRO A 870 7.52 -39.95 -18.53
C PRO A 870 7.34 -38.87 -19.59
N GLN A 871 7.52 -37.62 -19.22
CA GLN A 871 7.47 -36.48 -20.11
C GLN A 871 8.27 -36.76 -21.40
N GLY A 872 7.55 -36.87 -22.52
CA GLY A 872 8.17 -36.94 -23.85
C GLY A 872 7.79 -38.08 -24.79
N LYS A 873 6.75 -38.91 -24.49
CA LYS A 873 6.20 -39.86 -25.47
C LYS A 873 4.70 -39.78 -25.50
N GLU A 874 4.14 -39.55 -26.70
CA GLU A 874 2.73 -39.67 -27.00
C GLU A 874 2.26 -41.09 -26.65
N CYS A 875 1.31 -41.18 -25.73
CA CYS A 875 0.64 -42.45 -25.43
C CYS A 875 -0.50 -42.61 -26.44
N GLU A 876 -0.37 -43.56 -27.37
CA GLU A 876 -1.43 -43.98 -28.27
C GLU A 876 -2.61 -44.54 -27.43
N GLU A 877 -3.78 -43.93 -27.55
CA GLU A 877 -5.06 -44.52 -27.14
C GLU A 877 -5.29 -45.80 -27.89
N LYS A 878 -5.24 -46.95 -27.23
CA LYS A 878 -5.89 -48.16 -27.72
C LYS A 878 -7.31 -48.18 -27.19
N GLN A 879 -8.21 -48.18 -28.17
CA GLN A 879 -9.64 -48.38 -28.02
C GLN A 879 -9.97 -49.62 -27.23
#